data_457e9dc5b7b56814661dd38a5fd26eea
#
_entry.id   457e9dc5b7b56814661dd38a5fd26eea
#
_cell.length_a   1.000
_cell.length_b   1.000
_cell.length_c   1.000
_cell.angle_alpha   90.00
_cell.angle_beta   90.00
_cell.angle_gamma   90.00
#
_symmetry.space_group_name_H-M   'P 1'
#
loop_
_entity.id
_entity.type
_entity.pdbx_description
1 polymer ?
#
loop_
_entity_poly.entity_id
_entity_poly.type
_entity_poly.pdbx_seq_one_letter_code
_entity_poly.pdbx_strand_id
1 'polypeptide(L)'
;MRAKIIFILILFSALALTAKEGMFRLDGITAGLADDMKAMGCQFDPADIWKPGTKCLAMAVVNLGGGSGSFVSPDGLIITNHHVAFGAVQSLSSPQHNYIRDGFLASERSKEIPAPGYNVRVMSSFENVTFRFRSALRPRLNPQKRLRLIEKISQELIRDGEKIPGNECAVARFYSGREFYLVTYFKIRDMRVVYVPARSIGAYGGEIDNWMWPRHSGDFSFLRAYVGKDGRTADWAKDNVPYRPLHHFPVAKTGLRSGDFTMIMGYPGTSKRWYTAAEIGTQVQANYPERIALLAEYIELLEKVSAADEAVKIKNAGILQGLNNSIKNNRGLLAGLQRNQVHEFKLAKEKQLAAFIAAKPALQKKFGGLLGDIERLNAAEREIMSLNTIYSWLSRGCRLFNWALTLNKWSHEKTKKDLQRERGFMERDITAKKERMPVSQRNLDLATDKAVLSFFLDKLLAADTAGVFKSLAKEIQHAAGKGRGEKIAAFVDALYTNTRLADLDFKLKMFAADARTLAAAQDAFITLAGKIQPEIDAFNRRKNTITGSWLRLKPLYIEAMMGLRPQALYYADANSTLRFSYGRVEGYTPRDAVRYAPFSTLSGMLAKNSGEFPFDLDAKMVTAINGPGRARYNDPVLGDVPVNFLTSNDSTGGNSGSPVLNGRGELVGVLFDGNYEALDSDFCYQPDLSRSIHVDIRYVLFVTDQVNQAVNVLAELGAL
;
A
#
# COMPACT_ATOMS: atom_id res chain seq x y z
N MET A 1 -52.77 31.49 -45.71
CA MET A 1 -51.61 30.62 -45.78
C MET A 1 -50.67 30.95 -44.63
N ARG A 2 -50.69 30.16 -43.54
CA ARG A 2 -49.80 30.35 -42.35
C ARG A 2 -48.72 29.29 -42.43
N ALA A 3 -47.48 29.69 -42.71
CA ALA A 3 -46.31 28.81 -42.68
C ALA A 3 -45.96 28.48 -41.20
N LYS A 4 -46.02 27.23 -40.83
CA LYS A 4 -45.49 26.72 -39.54
C LYS A 4 -44.00 26.45 -39.70
N ILE A 5 -43.18 27.29 -39.09
CA ILE A 5 -41.74 27.07 -38.94
C ILE A 5 -41.58 26.05 -37.78
N ILE A 6 -41.16 24.82 -38.11
CA ILE A 6 -40.76 23.82 -37.12
C ILE A 6 -39.31 24.06 -36.78
N PHE A 7 -39.06 24.56 -35.54
CA PHE A 7 -37.72 24.64 -34.97
C PHE A 7 -37.33 23.27 -34.42
N ILE A 8 -36.47 22.56 -35.14
CA ILE A 8 -35.83 21.32 -34.62
C ILE A 8 -34.74 21.76 -33.67
N LEU A 9 -35.00 21.71 -32.37
CA LEU A 9 -33.98 21.77 -31.32
C LEU A 9 -33.16 20.47 -31.37
N ILE A 10 -32.00 20.48 -32.01
CA ILE A 10 -31.01 19.44 -31.86
C ILE A 10 -30.43 19.63 -30.45
N LEU A 11 -30.93 18.86 -29.48
CA LEU A 11 -30.29 18.67 -28.19
C LEU A 11 -28.97 17.91 -28.43
N PHE A 12 -27.88 18.64 -28.57
CA PHE A 12 -26.56 18.07 -28.30
C PHE A 12 -26.50 17.76 -26.79
N SER A 13 -26.89 16.55 -26.41
CA SER A 13 -26.48 16.00 -25.13
C SER A 13 -24.96 15.87 -25.22
N ALA A 14 -24.24 16.86 -24.74
CA ALA A 14 -22.85 16.66 -24.36
C ALA A 14 -22.85 15.50 -23.36
N LEU A 15 -22.51 14.30 -23.82
CA LEU A 15 -22.11 13.23 -22.94
C LEU A 15 -20.95 13.82 -22.12
N ALA A 16 -21.25 14.23 -20.91
CA ALA A 16 -20.21 14.57 -19.94
C ALA A 16 -19.35 13.31 -19.85
N LEU A 17 -18.12 13.37 -20.39
CA LEU A 17 -17.10 12.35 -20.22
C LEU A 17 -16.73 12.36 -18.73
N THR A 18 -17.52 11.64 -17.94
CA THR A 18 -17.33 11.53 -16.50
C THR A 18 -16.06 10.73 -16.22
N ALA A 19 -15.38 11.11 -15.15
CA ALA A 19 -14.26 10.36 -14.59
C ALA A 19 -14.57 8.86 -14.56
N LYS A 20 -13.64 8.03 -15.04
CA LYS A 20 -13.86 6.58 -15.11
C LYS A 20 -13.24 5.85 -13.94
N GLU A 21 -14.08 5.09 -13.26
CA GLU A 21 -13.67 4.11 -12.27
C GLU A 21 -12.82 3.02 -12.92
N GLY A 22 -11.66 2.71 -12.34
CA GLY A 22 -10.86 1.54 -12.70
C GLY A 22 -9.36 1.75 -12.63
N MET A 23 -8.69 0.80 -12.00
CA MET A 23 -7.25 0.58 -12.05
C MET A 23 -7.01 -0.62 -12.97
N PHE A 24 -6.81 -0.32 -14.25
CA PHE A 24 -6.82 -1.31 -15.33
C PHE A 24 -5.52 -2.11 -15.40
N ARG A 25 -5.64 -3.37 -15.82
CA ARG A 25 -4.48 -4.21 -16.13
C ARG A 25 -3.85 -3.81 -17.45
N LEU A 26 -2.56 -4.03 -17.59
CA LEU A 26 -1.79 -3.69 -18.78
C LEU A 26 -2.23 -4.46 -20.03
N ASP A 27 -2.65 -5.72 -19.87
CA ASP A 27 -3.16 -6.60 -20.94
C ASP A 27 -4.67 -6.47 -21.18
N GLY A 28 -5.33 -5.55 -20.47
CA GLY A 28 -6.79 -5.36 -20.51
C GLY A 28 -7.24 -4.21 -21.38
N ILE A 29 -6.38 -3.66 -22.25
CA ILE A 29 -6.71 -2.52 -23.12
C ILE A 29 -7.57 -3.02 -24.28
N THR A 30 -8.89 -2.80 -24.18
CA THR A 30 -9.83 -3.06 -25.27
C THR A 30 -9.90 -1.88 -26.23
N ALA A 31 -10.41 -2.08 -27.44
CA ALA A 31 -10.63 -0.99 -28.40
C ALA A 31 -11.49 0.13 -27.80
N GLY A 32 -12.59 -0.21 -27.10
CA GLY A 32 -13.44 0.78 -26.46
C GLY A 32 -12.72 1.58 -25.33
N LEU A 33 -11.80 0.96 -24.59
CA LEU A 33 -11.00 1.66 -23.59
C LEU A 33 -10.00 2.60 -24.27
N ALA A 34 -9.37 2.16 -25.35
CA ALA A 34 -8.43 2.98 -26.13
C ALA A 34 -9.13 4.19 -26.78
N ASP A 35 -10.33 3.97 -27.37
CA ASP A 35 -11.13 5.04 -27.96
C ASP A 35 -11.54 6.10 -26.91
N ASP A 36 -11.90 5.64 -25.73
CA ASP A 36 -12.26 6.52 -24.62
C ASP A 36 -11.07 7.36 -24.14
N MET A 37 -9.90 6.75 -23.96
CA MET A 37 -8.67 7.48 -23.62
C MET A 37 -8.34 8.55 -24.68
N LYS A 38 -8.46 8.23 -25.98
CA LYS A 38 -8.26 9.20 -27.07
C LYS A 38 -9.28 10.33 -27.02
N ALA A 39 -10.56 10.04 -26.81
CA ALA A 39 -11.62 11.02 -26.66
C ALA A 39 -11.38 11.95 -25.45
N MET A 40 -10.70 11.47 -24.42
CA MET A 40 -10.31 12.27 -23.25
C MET A 40 -9.03 13.09 -23.46
N GLY A 41 -8.30 12.90 -24.55
CA GLY A 41 -7.11 13.68 -24.90
C GLY A 41 -5.78 12.92 -24.86
N CYS A 42 -5.80 11.59 -24.81
CA CYS A 42 -4.61 10.77 -25.00
C CYS A 42 -4.12 10.87 -26.45
N GLN A 43 -2.87 11.27 -26.64
CA GLN A 43 -2.23 11.47 -27.95
C GLN A 43 -1.27 10.33 -28.33
N PHE A 44 -0.76 9.58 -27.36
CA PHE A 44 0.02 8.37 -27.63
C PHE A 44 -0.89 7.17 -27.93
N ASP A 45 -0.35 6.15 -28.58
CA ASP A 45 -1.11 4.92 -28.80
C ASP A 45 -1.27 4.16 -27.46
N PRO A 46 -2.50 3.92 -26.96
CA PRO A 46 -2.70 3.13 -25.75
C PRO A 46 -2.02 1.74 -25.77
N ALA A 47 -1.76 1.17 -26.95
CA ALA A 47 -0.96 -0.05 -27.08
C ALA A 47 0.49 0.11 -26.62
N ASP A 48 1.03 1.33 -26.56
CA ASP A 48 2.38 1.61 -26.03
C ASP A 48 2.46 1.55 -24.50
N ILE A 49 1.34 1.42 -23.82
CA ILE A 49 1.33 1.21 -22.36
C ILE A 49 2.05 -0.10 -22.01
N TRP A 50 1.76 -1.18 -22.75
CA TRP A 50 2.37 -2.48 -22.50
C TRP A 50 2.69 -3.27 -23.78
N LYS A 51 3.97 -3.52 -23.99
CA LYS A 51 4.51 -4.39 -25.04
C LYS A 51 5.61 -5.26 -24.43
N PRO A 52 5.36 -6.54 -24.13
CA PRO A 52 6.35 -7.41 -23.48
C PRO A 52 7.69 -7.44 -24.22
N GLY A 53 8.80 -7.27 -23.49
CA GLY A 53 10.16 -7.38 -24.04
C GLY A 53 10.63 -6.22 -24.93
N THR A 54 9.80 -5.17 -25.07
CA THR A 54 10.14 -4.00 -25.90
C THR A 54 10.00 -2.69 -25.11
N LYS A 55 10.48 -1.60 -25.68
CA LYS A 55 10.30 -0.26 -25.11
C LYS A 55 8.80 0.07 -25.05
N CYS A 56 8.28 0.30 -23.82
CA CYS A 56 6.90 0.72 -23.58
C CYS A 56 6.82 1.50 -22.26
N LEU A 57 5.70 2.21 -22.04
CA LEU A 57 5.55 3.09 -20.85
C LEU A 57 5.70 2.33 -19.53
N ALA A 58 5.19 1.10 -19.46
CA ALA A 58 5.27 0.26 -18.25
C ALA A 58 6.71 -0.05 -17.81
N MET A 59 7.68 -0.04 -18.74
CA MET A 59 9.08 -0.31 -18.44
C MET A 59 9.79 0.81 -17.68
N ALA A 60 9.19 2.01 -17.65
CA ALA A 60 9.70 3.12 -16.84
C ALA A 60 9.18 3.09 -15.39
N VAL A 61 8.13 2.30 -15.09
CA VAL A 61 7.47 2.30 -13.77
C VAL A 61 8.06 1.22 -12.89
N VAL A 62 8.40 1.57 -11.66
CA VAL A 62 9.08 0.68 -10.72
C VAL A 62 8.30 0.50 -9.43
N ASN A 63 8.48 -0.69 -8.80
CA ASN A 63 7.94 -1.02 -7.49
C ASN A 63 9.04 -0.90 -6.43
N LEU A 64 8.83 -0.04 -5.44
CA LEU A 64 9.75 0.22 -4.33
C LEU A 64 9.38 -0.55 -3.04
N GLY A 65 8.47 -1.53 -3.14
CA GLY A 65 8.07 -2.39 -2.01
C GLY A 65 6.94 -1.85 -1.15
N GLY A 66 6.81 -0.55 -0.98
CA GLY A 66 5.72 0.13 -0.24
C GLY A 66 5.07 1.25 -1.05
N GLY A 67 5.61 1.53 -2.23
CA GLY A 67 5.15 2.55 -3.14
C GLY A 67 5.68 2.30 -4.55
N SER A 68 5.39 3.24 -5.42
CA SER A 68 5.78 3.26 -6.83
C SER A 68 6.85 4.32 -7.08
N GLY A 69 7.44 4.30 -8.25
CA GLY A 69 8.33 5.31 -8.77
C GLY A 69 8.45 5.18 -10.28
N SER A 70 9.21 6.06 -10.89
CA SER A 70 9.51 5.93 -12.31
C SER A 70 10.90 6.41 -12.66
N PHE A 71 11.51 5.77 -13.66
CA PHE A 71 12.74 6.26 -14.28
C PHE A 71 12.47 7.55 -15.03
N VAL A 72 13.31 8.55 -14.81
CA VAL A 72 13.25 9.89 -15.43
C VAL A 72 14.53 10.25 -16.16
N SER A 73 15.48 9.33 -16.23
CA SER A 73 16.70 9.48 -17.01
C SER A 73 17.17 8.14 -17.59
N PRO A 74 18.05 8.17 -18.62
CA PRO A 74 18.65 6.97 -19.16
C PRO A 74 19.66 6.30 -18.21
N ASP A 75 20.07 6.98 -17.14
CA ASP A 75 21.08 6.53 -16.18
C ASP A 75 20.46 6.15 -14.82
N GLY A 76 19.25 5.60 -14.84
CA GLY A 76 18.65 4.96 -13.68
C GLY A 76 18.18 5.89 -12.58
N LEU A 77 18.02 7.20 -12.85
CA LEU A 77 17.42 8.15 -11.91
C LEU A 77 15.91 7.88 -11.80
N ILE A 78 15.44 7.74 -10.56
CA ILE A 78 14.05 7.44 -10.23
C ILE A 78 13.46 8.59 -9.43
N ILE A 79 12.29 9.08 -9.84
CA ILE A 79 11.47 9.96 -9.01
C ILE A 79 10.43 9.12 -8.24
N THR A 80 10.23 9.44 -6.97
CA THR A 80 9.22 8.87 -6.08
C THR A 80 8.81 9.90 -5.02
N ASN A 81 7.99 9.52 -4.04
CA ASN A 81 7.63 10.41 -2.94
C ASN A 81 8.72 10.52 -1.87
N HIS A 82 8.69 11.64 -1.14
CA HIS A 82 9.46 11.84 0.09
C HIS A 82 9.10 10.78 1.14
N HIS A 83 7.81 10.54 1.37
CA HIS A 83 7.37 9.53 2.35
C HIS A 83 7.70 8.09 1.90
N VAL A 84 7.80 7.77 0.61
CA VAL A 84 8.24 6.46 0.12
C VAL A 84 9.74 6.27 0.36
N ALA A 85 10.55 7.33 0.20
CA ALA A 85 11.99 7.30 0.47
C ALA A 85 12.33 7.44 1.97
N PHE A 86 11.36 7.78 2.83
CA PHE A 86 11.56 8.15 4.23
C PHE A 86 12.38 7.12 5.02
N GLY A 87 12.09 5.82 4.86
CA GLY A 87 12.82 4.77 5.57
C GLY A 87 14.29 4.68 5.20
N ALA A 88 14.67 4.97 3.94
CA ALA A 88 16.06 5.07 3.52
C ALA A 88 16.74 6.25 4.21
N VAL A 89 16.12 7.43 4.14
CA VAL A 89 16.62 8.67 4.74
C VAL A 89 16.75 8.54 6.26
N GLN A 90 15.77 7.94 6.92
CA GLN A 90 15.80 7.69 8.37
C GLN A 90 16.98 6.78 8.76
N SER A 91 17.23 5.73 8.00
CA SER A 91 18.32 4.80 8.31
C SER A 91 19.71 5.42 8.17
N LEU A 92 19.82 6.49 7.39
CA LEU A 92 21.05 7.25 7.13
C LEU A 92 21.21 8.47 8.02
N SER A 93 20.14 8.87 8.76
CA SER A 93 20.15 10.03 9.62
C SER A 93 20.82 9.74 10.97
N SER A 94 21.51 10.73 11.49
CA SER A 94 22.13 10.75 12.83
C SER A 94 21.91 12.13 13.48
N PRO A 95 22.20 12.30 14.77
CA PRO A 95 22.17 13.63 15.39
C PRO A 95 23.06 14.67 14.71
N GLN A 96 24.19 14.25 14.12
CA GLN A 96 25.13 15.10 13.39
C GLN A 96 24.68 15.37 11.95
N HIS A 97 23.92 14.46 11.34
CA HIS A 97 23.43 14.54 9.97
C HIS A 97 21.95 14.16 9.92
N ASN A 98 21.07 15.11 10.20
CA ASN A 98 19.62 14.88 10.24
C ASN A 98 19.00 15.08 8.85
N TYR A 99 19.20 14.10 7.95
CA TYR A 99 18.68 14.16 6.59
C TYR A 99 17.14 14.18 6.50
N ILE A 100 16.44 13.71 7.55
CA ILE A 100 14.97 13.84 7.62
C ILE A 100 14.59 15.31 7.72
N ARG A 101 15.23 16.06 8.63
CA ARG A 101 14.94 17.48 8.87
C ARG A 101 15.47 18.36 7.75
N ASP A 102 16.75 18.17 7.40
CA ASP A 102 17.52 19.11 6.59
C ASP A 102 17.53 18.77 5.09
N GLY A 103 17.06 17.57 4.72
CA GLY A 103 17.17 17.04 3.37
C GLY A 103 18.57 16.52 3.05
N PHE A 104 18.75 16.06 1.81
CA PHE A 104 20.03 15.59 1.30
C PHE A 104 20.13 15.87 -0.20
N LEU A 105 21.30 16.30 -0.66
CA LEU A 105 21.64 16.44 -2.08
C LEU A 105 23.05 15.92 -2.33
N ALA A 106 23.17 14.93 -3.20
CA ALA A 106 24.45 14.52 -3.75
C ALA A 106 24.88 15.49 -4.86
N SER A 107 25.99 16.21 -4.66
CA SER A 107 26.52 17.16 -5.65
C SER A 107 27.07 16.47 -6.90
N GLU A 108 27.41 15.19 -6.80
CA GLU A 108 27.90 14.34 -7.88
C GLU A 108 27.60 12.87 -7.59
N ARG A 109 27.67 12.00 -8.61
CA ARG A 109 27.35 10.56 -8.46
C ARG A 109 28.17 9.84 -7.40
N SER A 110 29.42 10.24 -7.21
CA SER A 110 30.31 9.67 -6.19
C SER A 110 29.87 9.97 -4.74
N LYS A 111 28.98 10.94 -4.56
CA LYS A 111 28.40 11.37 -3.25
C LYS A 111 27.02 10.79 -2.99
N GLU A 112 26.45 10.04 -3.92
CA GLU A 112 25.18 9.35 -3.70
C GLU A 112 25.31 8.32 -2.59
N ILE A 113 24.40 8.35 -1.61
CA ILE A 113 24.50 7.53 -0.39
C ILE A 113 23.74 6.23 -0.58
N PRO A 114 24.36 5.04 -0.32
CA PRO A 114 23.66 3.77 -0.37
C PRO A 114 22.43 3.75 0.56
N ALA A 115 21.32 3.16 0.11
CA ALA A 115 20.10 2.95 0.87
C ALA A 115 19.95 1.47 1.28
N PRO A 116 20.56 1.00 2.38
CA PRO A 116 20.58 -0.41 2.75
C PRO A 116 19.16 -0.94 2.97
N GLY A 117 18.87 -2.12 2.42
CA GLY A 117 17.57 -2.76 2.52
C GLY A 117 16.52 -2.23 1.55
N TYR A 118 16.77 -1.14 0.84
CA TYR A 118 15.95 -0.71 -0.29
C TYR A 118 16.32 -1.52 -1.54
N ASN A 119 15.28 -1.87 -2.28
CA ASN A 119 15.44 -2.50 -3.59
C ASN A 119 14.31 -2.01 -4.50
N VAL A 120 14.58 -2.04 -5.79
CA VAL A 120 13.59 -1.70 -6.80
C VAL A 120 13.31 -2.92 -7.68
N ARG A 121 12.05 -3.10 -8.04
CA ARG A 121 11.57 -4.15 -8.94
C ARG A 121 11.10 -3.51 -10.24
N VAL A 122 11.72 -3.90 -11.34
CA VAL A 122 11.32 -3.53 -12.70
C VAL A 122 10.59 -4.73 -13.29
N MET A 123 9.33 -4.56 -13.68
CA MET A 123 8.54 -5.67 -14.23
C MET A 123 9.09 -6.07 -15.60
N SER A 124 9.44 -7.35 -15.79
CA SER A 124 9.96 -7.91 -17.03
C SER A 124 8.94 -8.75 -17.79
N SER A 125 8.02 -9.43 -17.07
CA SER A 125 6.93 -10.18 -17.71
C SER A 125 5.67 -10.22 -16.87
N PHE A 126 4.54 -10.44 -17.56
CA PHE A 126 3.20 -10.54 -16.99
C PHE A 126 2.43 -11.60 -17.76
N GLU A 127 2.38 -12.84 -17.24
CA GLU A 127 1.91 -14.02 -17.96
C GLU A 127 0.67 -14.62 -17.32
N ASN A 128 -0.36 -14.91 -18.13
CA ASN A 128 -1.55 -15.60 -17.67
C ASN A 128 -1.30 -17.10 -17.48
N VAL A 129 -1.27 -17.55 -16.24
CA VAL A 129 -1.04 -18.94 -15.83
C VAL A 129 -2.30 -19.62 -15.29
N THR A 130 -3.48 -19.05 -15.54
CA THR A 130 -4.77 -19.53 -15.02
C THR A 130 -5.03 -21.01 -15.33
N PHE A 131 -4.59 -21.49 -16.49
CA PHE A 131 -4.77 -22.88 -16.90
C PHE A 131 -4.13 -23.89 -15.92
N ARG A 132 -2.99 -23.53 -15.30
CA ARG A 132 -2.30 -24.36 -14.30
C ARG A 132 -3.16 -24.60 -13.06
N PHE A 133 -4.02 -23.63 -12.72
CA PHE A 133 -4.92 -23.68 -11.56
C PHE A 133 -6.25 -24.36 -11.91
N ARG A 134 -6.83 -24.10 -13.08
CA ARG A 134 -8.14 -24.62 -13.48
C ARG A 134 -8.19 -26.13 -13.48
N SER A 135 -7.18 -26.82 -13.97
CA SER A 135 -7.11 -28.28 -14.01
C SER A 135 -7.10 -28.90 -12.61
N ALA A 136 -6.57 -28.19 -11.62
CA ALA A 136 -6.39 -28.66 -10.24
C ALA A 136 -7.56 -28.28 -9.31
N LEU A 137 -8.20 -27.14 -9.54
CA LEU A 137 -9.22 -26.54 -8.64
C LEU A 137 -10.62 -27.08 -8.96
N ARG A 138 -10.92 -28.30 -8.54
CA ARG A 138 -12.25 -28.90 -8.67
C ARG A 138 -13.30 -28.14 -7.83
N PRO A 139 -14.59 -28.01 -8.28
CA PRO A 139 -15.63 -27.25 -7.60
C PRO A 139 -15.86 -27.68 -6.13
N ARG A 140 -15.89 -28.99 -5.88
CA ARG A 140 -16.17 -29.60 -4.56
C ARG A 140 -14.93 -29.81 -3.68
N LEU A 141 -13.79 -29.20 -4.02
CA LEU A 141 -12.57 -29.34 -3.24
C LEU A 141 -12.77 -28.71 -1.84
N ASN A 142 -12.32 -29.43 -0.80
CA ASN A 142 -12.33 -28.93 0.57
C ASN A 142 -11.61 -27.55 0.64
N PRO A 143 -12.13 -26.56 1.39
CA PRO A 143 -11.59 -25.21 1.42
C PRO A 143 -10.10 -25.11 1.79
N GLN A 144 -9.67 -25.85 2.82
CA GLN A 144 -8.25 -25.85 3.21
C GLN A 144 -7.36 -26.51 2.14
N LYS A 145 -7.83 -27.61 1.52
CA LYS A 145 -7.11 -28.23 0.39
C LYS A 145 -7.04 -27.29 -0.81
N ARG A 146 -8.11 -26.52 -1.09
CA ARG A 146 -8.14 -25.48 -2.15
C ARG A 146 -7.04 -24.45 -1.91
N LEU A 147 -6.98 -23.88 -0.70
CA LEU A 147 -5.98 -22.88 -0.34
C LEU A 147 -4.55 -23.43 -0.51
N ARG A 148 -4.28 -24.61 0.10
CA ARG A 148 -2.96 -25.27 0.00
C ARG A 148 -2.54 -25.57 -1.45
N LEU A 149 -3.50 -25.97 -2.29
CA LEU A 149 -3.22 -26.29 -3.69
C LEU A 149 -2.87 -25.03 -4.48
N ILE A 150 -3.59 -23.92 -4.26
CA ILE A 150 -3.25 -22.62 -4.85
C ILE A 150 -1.85 -22.19 -4.42
N GLU A 151 -1.54 -22.30 -3.13
CA GLU A 151 -0.23 -21.96 -2.59
C GLU A 151 0.88 -22.82 -3.21
N LYS A 152 0.68 -24.13 -3.26
CA LYS A 152 1.64 -25.06 -3.85
C LYS A 152 1.94 -24.74 -5.31
N ILE A 153 0.92 -24.61 -6.16
CA ILE A 153 1.10 -24.28 -7.59
C ILE A 153 1.80 -22.91 -7.74
N SER A 154 1.40 -21.93 -6.91
CA SER A 154 2.04 -20.62 -6.92
C SER A 154 3.53 -20.69 -6.60
N GLN A 155 3.90 -21.47 -5.58
CA GLN A 155 5.31 -21.61 -5.19
C GLN A 155 6.14 -22.38 -6.22
N GLU A 156 5.57 -23.38 -6.87
CA GLU A 156 6.23 -24.10 -7.97
C GLU A 156 6.54 -23.13 -9.14
N LEU A 157 5.57 -22.30 -9.53
CA LEU A 157 5.74 -21.31 -10.60
C LEU A 157 6.78 -20.24 -10.23
N ILE A 158 6.74 -19.72 -9.00
CA ILE A 158 7.70 -18.74 -8.48
C ILE A 158 9.11 -19.33 -8.48
N ARG A 159 9.29 -20.51 -7.88
CA ARG A 159 10.59 -21.19 -7.84
C ARG A 159 11.17 -21.40 -9.25
N ASP A 160 10.32 -21.80 -10.20
CA ASP A 160 10.78 -22.08 -11.57
C ASP A 160 11.18 -20.79 -12.30
N GLY A 161 10.48 -19.68 -12.08
CA GLY A 161 10.84 -18.36 -12.63
C GLY A 161 12.07 -17.75 -11.99
N GLU A 162 12.33 -18.01 -10.71
CA GLU A 162 13.48 -17.50 -9.96
C GLU A 162 14.79 -18.31 -10.19
N LYS A 163 14.77 -19.38 -10.99
CA LYS A 163 15.98 -20.04 -11.44
C LYS A 163 16.89 -19.13 -12.29
N ILE A 164 16.32 -18.10 -12.89
CA ILE A 164 17.07 -17.08 -13.64
C ILE A 164 17.60 -16.06 -12.63
N PRO A 165 18.93 -15.90 -12.50
CA PRO A 165 19.52 -14.96 -11.55
C PRO A 165 19.03 -13.53 -11.74
N GLY A 166 18.63 -12.87 -10.66
CA GLY A 166 18.08 -11.50 -10.67
C GLY A 166 16.58 -11.42 -10.82
N ASN A 167 15.90 -12.51 -11.17
CA ASN A 167 14.45 -12.55 -11.18
C ASN A 167 13.90 -12.69 -9.77
N GLU A 168 12.84 -11.93 -9.51
CA GLU A 168 11.91 -12.12 -8.39
C GLU A 168 10.52 -12.33 -8.96
N CYS A 169 9.86 -13.42 -8.61
CA CYS A 169 8.57 -13.78 -9.16
C CYS A 169 7.45 -13.70 -8.11
N ALA A 170 6.24 -13.40 -8.57
CA ALA A 170 5.03 -13.43 -7.78
C ALA A 170 3.86 -13.98 -8.59
N VAL A 171 2.98 -14.75 -7.95
CA VAL A 171 1.70 -15.14 -8.56
C VAL A 171 0.61 -14.21 -8.04
N ALA A 172 0.06 -13.40 -8.93
CA ALA A 172 -1.01 -12.47 -8.67
C ALA A 172 -2.38 -13.11 -8.98
N ARG A 173 -3.35 -12.87 -8.09
CA ARG A 173 -4.74 -13.30 -8.26
C ARG A 173 -5.61 -12.13 -8.69
N PHE A 174 -6.33 -12.30 -9.79
CA PHE A 174 -7.31 -11.35 -10.28
C PHE A 174 -8.72 -11.88 -10.10
N TYR A 175 -9.67 -10.99 -9.90
CA TYR A 175 -11.08 -11.32 -9.66
C TYR A 175 -11.22 -12.40 -8.58
N SER A 176 -10.51 -12.18 -7.45
CA SER A 176 -10.51 -13.06 -6.27
C SER A 176 -10.10 -14.52 -6.54
N GLY A 177 -9.29 -14.77 -7.58
CA GLY A 177 -8.81 -16.11 -7.96
C GLY A 177 -9.56 -16.76 -9.11
N ARG A 178 -10.28 -15.98 -9.90
CA ARG A 178 -10.80 -16.41 -11.22
C ARG A 178 -9.69 -16.52 -12.26
N GLU A 179 -8.69 -15.63 -12.13
CA GLU A 179 -7.51 -15.57 -12.99
C GLU A 179 -6.23 -15.49 -12.14
N PHE A 180 -5.16 -16.07 -12.67
CA PHE A 180 -3.83 -16.11 -12.05
C PHE A 180 -2.78 -15.69 -13.05
N TYR A 181 -1.88 -14.81 -12.61
CA TYR A 181 -0.78 -14.31 -13.43
C TYR A 181 0.55 -14.51 -12.73
N LEU A 182 1.54 -15.00 -13.47
CA LEU A 182 2.93 -14.98 -13.03
C LEU A 182 3.52 -13.64 -13.45
N VAL A 183 3.98 -12.88 -12.46
CA VAL A 183 4.66 -11.59 -12.67
C VAL A 183 6.11 -11.79 -12.34
N THR A 184 6.99 -11.48 -13.29
CA THR A 184 8.43 -11.54 -13.12
C THR A 184 9.01 -10.14 -13.06
N TYR A 185 9.88 -9.91 -12.11
CA TYR A 185 10.58 -8.65 -11.90
C TYR A 185 12.08 -8.87 -11.99
N PHE A 186 12.78 -7.92 -12.60
CA PHE A 186 14.22 -7.76 -12.38
C PHE A 186 14.41 -6.95 -11.11
N LYS A 187 15.05 -7.56 -10.09
CA LYS A 187 15.26 -6.94 -8.78
C LYS A 187 16.64 -6.32 -8.71
N ILE A 188 16.70 -5.01 -8.49
CA ILE A 188 17.95 -4.25 -8.30
C ILE A 188 18.10 -3.97 -6.81
N ARG A 189 19.28 -4.32 -6.23
CA ARG A 189 19.54 -4.23 -4.80
C ARG A 189 20.41 -3.03 -4.40
N ASP A 190 21.26 -2.52 -5.29
CA ASP A 190 22.02 -1.30 -5.02
C ASP A 190 21.18 -0.07 -5.38
N MET A 191 20.55 0.48 -4.35
CA MET A 191 19.79 1.73 -4.43
C MET A 191 20.53 2.82 -3.69
N ARG A 192 20.57 4.04 -4.26
CA ARG A 192 21.24 5.19 -3.64
C ARG A 192 20.33 6.40 -3.61
N VAL A 193 20.44 7.17 -2.52
CA VAL A 193 19.75 8.45 -2.36
C VAL A 193 20.52 9.50 -3.12
N VAL A 194 19.84 10.20 -4.03
CA VAL A 194 20.39 11.28 -4.87
C VAL A 194 19.99 12.64 -4.32
N TYR A 195 18.66 12.83 -4.11
CA TYR A 195 18.15 14.09 -3.62
C TYR A 195 16.84 13.88 -2.86
N VAL A 196 16.75 14.47 -1.69
CA VAL A 196 15.57 14.50 -0.84
C VAL A 196 15.40 15.92 -0.30
N PRO A 197 14.29 16.62 -0.53
CA PRO A 197 14.05 17.93 0.05
C PRO A 197 13.92 17.86 1.57
N ALA A 198 14.13 18.99 2.23
CA ALA A 198 13.92 19.10 3.67
C ALA A 198 12.48 18.78 4.07
N ARG A 199 12.27 18.32 5.32
CA ARG A 199 10.95 17.98 5.86
C ARG A 199 9.93 19.12 5.69
N SER A 200 10.37 20.37 5.90
CA SER A 200 9.56 21.59 5.73
C SER A 200 8.98 21.75 4.30
N ILE A 201 9.51 21.01 3.31
CA ILE A 201 9.01 20.94 1.93
C ILE A 201 8.33 19.59 1.70
N GLY A 202 9.05 18.49 1.93
CA GLY A 202 8.60 17.13 1.60
C GLY A 202 7.41 16.64 2.41
N ALA A 203 7.23 17.15 3.63
CA ALA A 203 6.14 16.80 4.55
C ALA A 203 5.42 18.04 5.12
N TYR A 204 5.37 19.14 4.35
CA TYR A 204 4.67 20.36 4.76
C TYR A 204 3.20 20.12 5.04
N GLY A 205 2.70 20.59 6.19
CA GLY A 205 1.34 20.36 6.68
C GLY A 205 1.16 19.06 7.47
N GLY A 206 2.14 18.14 7.45
CA GLY A 206 2.18 16.93 8.28
C GLY A 206 0.85 16.16 8.31
N GLU A 207 0.48 15.64 9.50
CA GLU A 207 -0.79 14.89 9.68
C GLU A 207 -2.04 15.78 9.61
N ILE A 208 -1.90 17.10 9.79
CA ILE A 208 -3.05 18.03 9.67
C ILE A 208 -3.57 18.01 8.26
N ASP A 209 -2.67 18.15 7.27
CA ASP A 209 -3.02 18.17 5.85
C ASP A 209 -3.13 16.78 5.21
N ASN A 210 -2.83 15.69 5.94
CA ASN A 210 -2.92 14.33 5.42
C ASN A 210 -4.34 14.01 4.94
N TRP A 211 -4.51 13.61 3.66
CA TRP A 211 -5.77 13.48 2.91
C TRP A 211 -6.60 14.76 2.77
N MET A 212 -6.07 15.91 3.13
CA MET A 212 -6.84 17.14 3.04
C MET A 212 -6.52 17.92 1.75
N TRP A 213 -7.49 18.68 1.29
CA TRP A 213 -7.34 19.68 0.24
C TRP A 213 -7.86 21.03 0.72
N PRO A 214 -7.18 22.18 0.41
CA PRO A 214 -5.99 22.31 -0.43
C PRO A 214 -4.69 21.83 0.23
N ARG A 215 -3.86 21.14 -0.54
CA ARG A 215 -2.56 20.60 -0.15
C ARG A 215 -1.42 21.44 -0.68
N HIS A 216 -0.28 21.51 0.04
CA HIS A 216 0.90 22.29 -0.37
C HIS A 216 2.20 21.53 -0.08
N SER A 217 2.23 20.23 -0.27
CA SER A 217 3.37 19.38 0.07
C SER A 217 4.23 19.08 -1.16
N GLY A 218 5.55 19.22 -1.01
CA GLY A 218 6.54 18.79 -2.00
C GLY A 218 6.97 17.35 -1.78
N ASP A 219 6.01 16.44 -1.75
CA ASP A 219 6.25 15.04 -1.45
C ASP A 219 6.92 14.30 -2.62
N PHE A 220 8.20 14.59 -2.87
CA PHE A 220 9.03 13.97 -3.88
C PHE A 220 10.45 13.70 -3.39
N SER A 221 11.13 12.74 -4.03
CA SER A 221 12.55 12.42 -3.82
C SER A 221 13.13 11.77 -5.06
N PHE A 222 14.45 11.84 -5.21
CA PHE A 222 15.17 11.16 -6.27
C PHE A 222 16.11 10.10 -5.69
N LEU A 223 15.99 8.88 -6.23
CA LEU A 223 16.85 7.74 -5.95
C LEU A 223 17.54 7.32 -7.26
N ARG A 224 18.59 6.52 -7.18
CA ARG A 224 19.21 5.91 -8.37
C ARG A 224 19.42 4.41 -8.17
N ALA A 225 19.10 3.66 -9.21
CA ALA A 225 19.35 2.23 -9.30
C ALA A 225 20.72 1.94 -9.91
N TYR A 226 21.48 1.02 -9.30
CA TYR A 226 22.79 0.57 -9.74
C TYR A 226 22.82 -0.95 -9.93
N VAL A 227 23.66 -1.39 -10.86
CA VAL A 227 23.90 -2.81 -11.18
C VAL A 227 25.39 -3.08 -11.29
N GLY A 228 25.80 -4.35 -11.28
CA GLY A 228 27.17 -4.74 -11.60
C GLY A 228 27.57 -4.31 -13.01
N LYS A 229 28.88 -4.23 -13.28
CA LYS A 229 29.43 -3.89 -14.62
C LYS A 229 28.95 -4.83 -15.74
N ASP A 230 28.52 -6.03 -15.37
CA ASP A 230 27.94 -7.03 -16.28
C ASP A 230 26.42 -6.84 -16.50
N GLY A 231 25.84 -5.79 -15.93
CA GLY A 231 24.40 -5.49 -15.99
C GLY A 231 23.53 -6.36 -15.07
N ARG A 232 24.11 -7.24 -14.27
CA ARG A 232 23.37 -8.10 -13.33
C ARG A 232 23.08 -7.37 -12.03
N THR A 233 22.03 -7.85 -11.33
CA THR A 233 21.76 -7.37 -9.97
C THR A 233 22.95 -7.64 -9.05
N ALA A 234 23.35 -6.62 -8.29
CA ALA A 234 24.45 -6.68 -7.34
C ALA A 234 24.07 -6.00 -6.03
N ASP A 235 24.70 -6.41 -4.93
CA ASP A 235 24.68 -5.64 -3.70
C ASP A 235 25.54 -4.39 -3.87
N TRP A 236 25.42 -3.42 -2.97
CA TRP A 236 26.20 -2.21 -3.06
C TRP A 236 27.72 -2.49 -3.20
N ALA A 237 28.28 -1.90 -4.21
CA ALA A 237 29.72 -1.85 -4.42
C ALA A 237 30.09 -0.50 -5.04
N LYS A 238 31.31 0.00 -4.71
CA LYS A 238 31.74 1.32 -5.19
C LYS A 238 31.84 1.40 -6.71
N ASP A 239 32.14 0.27 -7.36
CA ASP A 239 32.36 0.15 -8.80
C ASP A 239 31.13 -0.30 -9.61
N ASN A 240 29.95 -0.44 -8.95
CA ASN A 240 28.68 -0.62 -9.65
C ASN A 240 28.38 0.58 -10.56
N VAL A 241 27.67 0.31 -11.65
CA VAL A 241 27.29 1.32 -12.65
C VAL A 241 25.80 1.61 -12.60
N PRO A 242 25.34 2.83 -12.99
CA PRO A 242 23.93 3.14 -13.09
C PRO A 242 23.18 2.15 -13.99
N TYR A 243 21.99 1.73 -13.56
CA TYR A 243 21.12 0.91 -14.37
C TYR A 243 20.60 1.71 -15.57
N ARG A 244 20.54 1.10 -16.74
CA ARG A 244 20.00 1.69 -17.97
C ARG A 244 18.63 1.10 -18.27
N PRO A 245 17.53 1.82 -17.91
CA PRO A 245 16.18 1.34 -18.16
C PRO A 245 15.84 1.33 -19.66
N LEU A 246 15.00 0.38 -20.08
CA LEU A 246 14.50 0.32 -21.47
C LEU A 246 13.68 1.55 -21.85
N HIS A 247 13.03 2.17 -20.87
CA HIS A 247 12.26 3.41 -21.02
C HIS A 247 12.40 4.28 -19.77
N HIS A 248 12.34 5.60 -19.96
CA HIS A 248 12.23 6.62 -18.92
C HIS A 248 11.28 7.71 -19.41
N PHE A 249 10.61 8.39 -18.49
CA PHE A 249 9.67 9.44 -18.85
C PHE A 249 10.41 10.79 -19.03
N PRO A 250 10.24 11.48 -20.15
CA PRO A 250 10.67 12.85 -20.28
C PRO A 250 9.84 13.75 -19.39
N VAL A 251 10.46 14.75 -18.78
CA VAL A 251 9.76 15.79 -18.01
C VAL A 251 9.05 16.74 -18.98
N ALA A 252 7.77 17.01 -18.71
CA ALA A 252 6.97 17.91 -19.53
C ALA A 252 7.50 19.34 -19.45
N LYS A 253 7.59 20.01 -20.60
CA LYS A 253 7.99 21.42 -20.70
C LYS A 253 6.80 22.38 -20.49
N THR A 254 5.59 21.88 -20.63
CA THR A 254 4.35 22.64 -20.46
C THR A 254 3.56 22.10 -19.30
N GLY A 255 3.00 22.98 -18.47
CA GLY A 255 2.14 22.59 -17.36
C GLY A 255 0.76 22.10 -17.80
N LEU A 256 0.04 21.54 -16.84
CA LEU A 256 -1.35 21.08 -16.99
C LEU A 256 -2.34 22.24 -16.79
N ARG A 257 -3.51 22.11 -17.40
CA ARG A 257 -4.68 22.96 -17.23
C ARG A 257 -5.87 22.14 -16.75
N SER A 258 -6.86 22.79 -16.17
CA SER A 258 -8.14 22.15 -15.84
C SER A 258 -8.76 21.53 -17.09
N GLY A 259 -9.19 20.28 -16.99
CA GLY A 259 -9.74 19.49 -18.09
C GLY A 259 -8.73 18.66 -18.88
N ASP A 260 -7.43 18.88 -18.72
CA ASP A 260 -6.40 18.11 -19.42
C ASP A 260 -6.43 16.63 -19.02
N PHE A 261 -6.15 15.77 -20.00
CA PHE A 261 -5.98 14.34 -19.81
C PHE A 261 -4.78 14.03 -18.90
N THR A 262 -4.98 13.09 -18.00
CA THR A 262 -3.92 12.53 -17.17
C THR A 262 -4.01 11.01 -17.10
N MET A 263 -2.86 10.35 -17.02
CA MET A 263 -2.75 8.92 -16.75
C MET A 263 -1.77 8.67 -15.60
N ILE A 264 -2.17 7.82 -14.67
CA ILE A 264 -1.32 7.32 -13.58
C ILE A 264 -0.91 5.90 -13.90
N MET A 265 0.36 5.55 -13.68
CA MET A 265 0.84 4.17 -13.75
C MET A 265 1.57 3.82 -12.46
N GLY A 266 1.15 2.73 -11.78
CA GLY A 266 1.78 2.35 -10.51
C GLY A 266 1.32 1.02 -9.96
N TYR A 267 1.70 0.75 -8.72
CA TYR A 267 1.46 -0.51 -8.03
C TYR A 267 0.44 -0.33 -6.89
N PRO A 268 -0.86 -0.13 -7.21
CA PRO A 268 -1.90 0.01 -6.19
C PRO A 268 -1.98 -1.25 -5.33
N GLY A 269 -2.05 -1.05 -4.01
CA GLY A 269 -1.96 -2.13 -3.03
C GLY A 269 -3.18 -3.05 -3.02
N THR A 270 -4.30 -2.57 -2.50
CA THR A 270 -5.52 -3.39 -2.36
C THR A 270 -6.76 -2.52 -2.41
N SER A 271 -7.70 -2.85 -3.30
CA SER A 271 -9.07 -2.36 -3.29
C SER A 271 -10.06 -3.48 -2.97
N LYS A 272 -11.33 -3.13 -2.73
CA LYS A 272 -12.38 -4.04 -2.28
C LYS A 272 -13.69 -3.78 -3.03
N ARG A 273 -13.60 -3.44 -4.32
CA ARG A 273 -14.75 -3.10 -5.18
C ARG A 273 -15.72 -4.25 -5.36
N TRP A 274 -15.20 -5.49 -5.26
CA TRP A 274 -15.98 -6.71 -5.36
C TRP A 274 -16.52 -7.21 -4.00
N TYR A 275 -16.50 -6.38 -2.94
CA TYR A 275 -17.16 -6.74 -1.69
C TYR A 275 -18.68 -6.80 -1.89
N THR A 276 -19.30 -7.80 -1.23
CA THR A 276 -20.73 -8.03 -1.17
C THR A 276 -21.39 -7.07 -0.17
N ALA A 277 -22.71 -6.94 -0.22
CA ALA A 277 -23.46 -6.16 0.77
C ALA A 277 -23.18 -6.66 2.19
N ALA A 278 -23.16 -7.98 2.41
CA ALA A 278 -22.87 -8.58 3.71
C ALA A 278 -21.50 -8.21 4.24
N GLU A 279 -20.44 -8.22 3.38
CA GLU A 279 -19.10 -7.79 3.76
C GLU A 279 -19.03 -6.31 4.09
N ILE A 280 -19.69 -5.43 3.29
CA ILE A 280 -19.78 -3.98 3.58
C ILE A 280 -20.49 -3.74 4.91
N GLY A 281 -21.62 -4.41 5.14
CA GLY A 281 -22.34 -4.34 6.42
C GLY A 281 -21.44 -4.69 7.61
N THR A 282 -20.63 -5.73 7.49
CA THR A 282 -19.65 -6.10 8.51
C THR A 282 -18.58 -5.03 8.72
N GLN A 283 -18.09 -4.38 7.63
CA GLN A 283 -17.11 -3.27 7.77
C GLN A 283 -17.71 -2.10 8.56
N VAL A 284 -18.93 -1.68 8.22
CA VAL A 284 -19.58 -0.50 8.82
C VAL A 284 -20.04 -0.76 10.26
N GLN A 285 -20.62 -1.93 10.52
CA GLN A 285 -21.27 -2.23 11.81
C GLN A 285 -20.29 -2.73 12.88
N ALA A 286 -19.18 -3.36 12.50
CA ALA A 286 -18.28 -4.02 13.44
C ALA A 286 -16.80 -3.68 13.19
N ASN A 287 -16.24 -4.00 12.02
CA ASN A 287 -14.79 -3.97 11.81
C ASN A 287 -14.18 -2.56 12.05
N TYR A 288 -14.69 -1.51 11.39
CA TYR A 288 -14.16 -0.16 11.56
C TYR A 288 -14.43 0.41 12.94
N PRO A 289 -15.63 0.35 13.53
CA PRO A 289 -15.86 0.80 14.90
C PRO A 289 -14.94 0.15 15.93
N GLU A 290 -14.79 -1.17 15.92
CA GLU A 290 -13.91 -1.92 16.83
C GLU A 290 -12.43 -1.56 16.63
N ARG A 291 -11.98 -1.43 15.37
CA ARG A 291 -10.59 -1.03 15.07
C ARG A 291 -10.28 0.39 15.50
N ILE A 292 -11.19 1.33 15.27
CA ILE A 292 -11.02 2.73 15.70
C ILE A 292 -10.88 2.80 17.21
N ALA A 293 -11.73 2.10 17.97
CA ALA A 293 -11.64 2.04 19.43
C ALA A 293 -10.32 1.43 19.91
N LEU A 294 -9.93 0.26 19.36
CA LEU A 294 -8.69 -0.43 19.70
C LEU A 294 -7.44 0.44 19.42
N LEU A 295 -7.41 1.11 18.26
CA LEU A 295 -6.28 1.96 17.89
C LEU A 295 -6.20 3.21 18.77
N ALA A 296 -7.32 3.81 19.17
CA ALA A 296 -7.33 4.97 20.05
C ALA A 296 -6.71 4.63 21.42
N GLU A 297 -7.13 3.52 22.03
CA GLU A 297 -6.57 3.05 23.30
C GLU A 297 -5.08 2.67 23.18
N TYR A 298 -4.67 2.08 22.03
CA TYR A 298 -3.27 1.74 21.80
C TYR A 298 -2.39 2.97 21.61
N ILE A 299 -2.87 4.01 20.96
CA ILE A 299 -2.18 5.30 20.83
C ILE A 299 -2.00 5.92 22.20
N GLU A 300 -3.08 6.01 23.01
CA GLU A 300 -3.02 6.55 24.38
C GLU A 300 -1.98 5.82 25.26
N LEU A 301 -1.95 4.48 25.17
CA LEU A 301 -0.94 3.68 25.87
C LEU A 301 0.48 4.08 25.47
N LEU A 302 0.76 4.18 24.16
CA LEU A 302 2.10 4.50 23.66
C LEU A 302 2.51 5.93 24.01
N GLU A 303 1.59 6.89 23.95
CA GLU A 303 1.83 8.28 24.38
C GLU A 303 2.18 8.33 25.86
N LYS A 304 1.43 7.61 26.71
CA LYS A 304 1.69 7.53 28.15
C LYS A 304 3.07 6.91 28.45
N VAL A 305 3.44 5.83 27.79
CA VAL A 305 4.75 5.17 27.98
C VAL A 305 5.89 6.07 27.49
N SER A 306 5.64 6.85 26.44
CA SER A 306 6.66 7.73 25.84
C SER A 306 6.83 9.07 26.56
N ALA A 307 5.89 9.46 27.42
CA ALA A 307 5.86 10.81 28.02
C ALA A 307 7.06 11.11 28.95
N ALA A 308 7.60 10.08 29.60
CA ALA A 308 8.63 10.24 30.64
C ALA A 308 10.07 10.14 30.10
N ASP A 309 10.31 9.68 28.89
CA ASP A 309 11.64 9.42 28.34
C ASP A 309 11.72 9.78 26.86
N GLU A 310 12.56 10.77 26.52
CA GLU A 310 12.74 11.24 25.14
C GLU A 310 13.32 10.15 24.21
N ALA A 311 14.16 9.24 24.72
CA ALA A 311 14.68 8.13 23.93
C ALA A 311 13.56 7.14 23.58
N VAL A 312 12.63 6.88 24.49
CA VAL A 312 11.44 6.05 24.26
C VAL A 312 10.51 6.72 23.26
N LYS A 313 10.31 8.04 23.39
CA LYS A 313 9.50 8.84 22.46
C LYS A 313 10.04 8.77 21.03
N ILE A 314 11.35 8.89 20.84
CA ILE A 314 12.00 8.76 19.53
C ILE A 314 11.79 7.34 18.95
N LYS A 315 11.93 6.29 19.76
CA LYS A 315 11.72 4.89 19.32
C LYS A 315 10.27 4.62 18.93
N ASN A 316 9.31 5.24 19.61
CA ASN A 316 7.87 5.04 19.38
C ASN A 316 7.28 5.98 18.32
N ALA A 317 8.00 7.05 17.92
CA ALA A 317 7.50 8.06 17.00
C ALA A 317 6.96 7.47 15.68
N GLY A 318 7.70 6.55 15.07
CA GLY A 318 7.27 5.89 13.82
C GLY A 318 6.04 5.00 13.99
N ILE A 319 5.90 4.34 15.16
CA ILE A 319 4.71 3.52 15.47
C ILE A 319 3.51 4.43 15.66
N LEU A 320 3.64 5.50 16.45
CA LEU A 320 2.59 6.48 16.70
C LEU A 320 2.11 7.15 15.42
N GLN A 321 3.03 7.56 14.52
CA GLN A 321 2.69 8.11 13.23
C GLN A 321 1.87 7.10 12.39
N GLY A 322 2.30 5.85 12.32
CA GLY A 322 1.56 4.80 11.60
C GLY A 322 0.18 4.51 12.19
N LEU A 323 0.02 4.57 13.51
CA LEU A 323 -1.27 4.36 14.18
C LEU A 323 -2.21 5.56 13.98
N ASN A 324 -1.71 6.80 14.08
CA ASN A 324 -2.48 8.02 13.83
C ASN A 324 -2.98 8.06 12.37
N ASN A 325 -2.11 7.73 11.42
CA ASN A 325 -2.49 7.57 10.02
C ASN A 325 -3.60 6.51 9.86
N SER A 326 -3.45 5.35 10.51
CA SER A 326 -4.42 4.24 10.42
C SER A 326 -5.78 4.60 11.04
N ILE A 327 -5.82 5.31 12.17
CA ILE A 327 -7.09 5.70 12.81
C ILE A 327 -7.82 6.77 11.99
N LYS A 328 -7.10 7.77 11.43
CA LYS A 328 -7.66 8.79 10.54
C LYS A 328 -8.26 8.16 9.28
N ASN A 329 -7.53 7.22 8.66
CA ASN A 329 -8.00 6.45 7.51
C ASN A 329 -9.25 5.63 7.84
N ASN A 330 -9.26 4.86 8.94
CA ASN A 330 -10.43 4.06 9.33
C ASN A 330 -11.66 4.91 9.63
N ARG A 331 -11.50 6.10 10.25
CA ARG A 331 -12.59 7.05 10.49
C ARG A 331 -13.15 7.59 9.16
N GLY A 332 -12.29 7.97 8.24
CA GLY A 332 -12.70 8.46 6.93
C GLY A 332 -13.37 7.39 6.06
N LEU A 333 -12.85 6.15 6.08
CA LEU A 333 -13.49 5.00 5.44
C LEU A 333 -14.89 4.75 5.98
N LEU A 334 -15.06 4.70 7.30
CA LEU A 334 -16.37 4.50 7.94
C LEU A 334 -17.35 5.61 7.56
N ALA A 335 -16.90 6.88 7.67
CA ALA A 335 -17.71 8.04 7.32
C ALA A 335 -18.10 8.05 5.82
N GLY A 336 -17.16 7.70 4.92
CA GLY A 336 -17.42 7.59 3.48
C GLY A 336 -18.43 6.51 3.15
N LEU A 337 -18.24 5.29 3.68
CA LEU A 337 -19.15 4.16 3.47
C LEU A 337 -20.60 4.49 3.93
N GLN A 338 -20.75 5.22 5.05
CA GLN A 338 -22.03 5.65 5.57
C GLN A 338 -22.64 6.78 4.74
N ARG A 339 -21.88 7.85 4.48
CA ARG A 339 -22.32 9.03 3.70
C ARG A 339 -22.81 8.62 2.32
N ASN A 340 -22.05 7.74 1.64
CA ASN A 340 -22.33 7.32 0.28
C ASN A 340 -23.25 6.09 0.20
N GLN A 341 -23.83 5.65 1.34
CA GLN A 341 -24.78 4.53 1.43
C GLN A 341 -24.29 3.29 0.65
N VAL A 342 -22.98 2.95 0.78
CA VAL A 342 -22.36 1.89 -0.04
C VAL A 342 -22.96 0.52 0.24
N HIS A 343 -23.41 0.25 1.47
CA HIS A 343 -24.12 -0.98 1.82
C HIS A 343 -25.44 -1.13 1.04
N GLU A 344 -26.26 -0.10 1.04
CA GLU A 344 -27.56 -0.04 0.36
C GLU A 344 -27.41 -0.17 -1.15
N PHE A 345 -26.38 0.50 -1.70
CA PHE A 345 -26.02 0.40 -3.11
C PHE A 345 -25.64 -1.04 -3.51
N LYS A 346 -24.81 -1.72 -2.71
CA LYS A 346 -24.43 -3.13 -2.95
C LYS A 346 -25.64 -4.05 -2.82
N LEU A 347 -26.49 -3.84 -1.80
CA LEU A 347 -27.71 -4.62 -1.56
C LEU A 347 -28.68 -4.50 -2.74
N ALA A 348 -28.85 -3.30 -3.30
CA ALA A 348 -29.68 -3.09 -4.49
C ALA A 348 -29.15 -3.85 -5.71
N LYS A 349 -27.82 -3.86 -5.92
CA LYS A 349 -27.18 -4.66 -6.98
C LYS A 349 -27.37 -6.16 -6.79
N GLU A 350 -27.28 -6.65 -5.55
CA GLU A 350 -27.48 -8.07 -5.23
C GLU A 350 -28.93 -8.51 -5.39
N LYS A 351 -29.91 -7.63 -5.10
CA LYS A 351 -31.33 -7.88 -5.43
C LYS A 351 -31.54 -8.04 -6.94
N GLN A 352 -30.92 -7.19 -7.77
CA GLN A 352 -30.96 -7.33 -9.22
C GLN A 352 -30.30 -8.66 -9.68
N LEU A 353 -29.17 -9.03 -9.06
CA LEU A 353 -28.51 -10.30 -9.35
C LEU A 353 -29.39 -11.50 -8.98
N ALA A 354 -30.03 -11.49 -7.83
CA ALA A 354 -30.93 -12.56 -7.41
C ALA A 354 -32.08 -12.74 -8.40
N ALA A 355 -32.74 -11.65 -8.84
CA ALA A 355 -33.78 -11.68 -9.87
C ALA A 355 -33.27 -12.23 -11.21
N PHE A 356 -32.08 -11.81 -11.65
CA PHE A 356 -31.44 -12.30 -12.87
C PHE A 356 -31.13 -13.81 -12.82
N ILE A 357 -30.66 -14.31 -11.68
CA ILE A 357 -30.41 -15.73 -11.45
C ILE A 357 -31.73 -16.52 -11.49
N ALA A 358 -32.76 -16.02 -10.80
CA ALA A 358 -34.05 -16.68 -10.72
C ALA A 358 -34.77 -16.79 -12.07
N ALA A 359 -34.56 -15.83 -12.98
CA ALA A 359 -35.21 -15.78 -14.28
C ALA A 359 -34.76 -16.90 -15.26
N LYS A 360 -33.64 -17.61 -15.00
CA LYS A 360 -33.09 -18.61 -15.94
C LYS A 360 -32.72 -19.90 -15.19
N PRO A 361 -33.33 -21.08 -15.53
CA PRO A 361 -33.06 -22.35 -14.87
C PRO A 361 -31.58 -22.74 -14.83
N ALA A 362 -30.82 -22.47 -15.90
CA ALA A 362 -29.38 -22.76 -15.95
C ALA A 362 -28.57 -21.93 -14.94
N LEU A 363 -28.94 -20.64 -14.75
CA LEU A 363 -28.31 -19.76 -13.75
C LEU A 363 -28.75 -20.17 -12.34
N GLN A 364 -30.02 -20.52 -12.15
CA GLN A 364 -30.53 -21.00 -10.86
C GLN A 364 -29.79 -22.28 -10.43
N LYS A 365 -29.58 -23.23 -11.36
CA LYS A 365 -28.77 -24.45 -11.10
C LYS A 365 -27.34 -24.11 -10.68
N LYS A 366 -26.72 -23.11 -11.30
CA LYS A 366 -25.31 -22.74 -11.07
C LYS A 366 -25.11 -21.84 -9.86
N PHE A 367 -25.98 -20.84 -9.65
CA PHE A 367 -25.77 -19.74 -8.72
C PHE A 367 -26.88 -19.58 -7.66
N GLY A 368 -27.93 -20.40 -7.69
CA GLY A 368 -29.14 -20.19 -6.85
C GLY A 368 -28.88 -20.14 -5.34
N GLY A 369 -27.89 -20.88 -4.85
CA GLY A 369 -27.51 -20.84 -3.43
C GLY A 369 -26.38 -19.85 -3.08
N LEU A 370 -25.83 -19.13 -4.07
CA LEU A 370 -24.58 -18.38 -3.94
C LEU A 370 -24.61 -17.26 -2.88
N LEU A 371 -25.64 -16.41 -2.93
CA LEU A 371 -25.77 -15.29 -1.98
C LEU A 371 -25.95 -15.77 -0.55
N GLY A 372 -26.78 -16.81 -0.33
CA GLY A 372 -26.94 -17.42 0.99
C GLY A 372 -25.66 -18.10 1.51
N ASP A 373 -24.87 -18.73 0.62
CA ASP A 373 -23.54 -19.28 1.00
C ASP A 373 -22.59 -18.15 1.44
N ILE A 374 -22.60 -17.02 0.75
CA ILE A 374 -21.80 -15.83 1.06
C ILE A 374 -22.19 -15.26 2.41
N GLU A 375 -23.49 -15.08 2.68
CA GLU A 375 -23.99 -14.57 3.98
C GLU A 375 -23.54 -15.47 5.13
N ARG A 376 -23.71 -16.80 4.99
CA ARG A 376 -23.24 -17.76 6.02
C ARG A 376 -21.72 -17.70 6.24
N LEU A 377 -20.95 -17.56 5.17
CA LEU A 377 -19.50 -17.45 5.28
C LEU A 377 -19.07 -16.15 5.95
N ASN A 378 -19.72 -15.03 5.60
CA ASN A 378 -19.48 -13.73 6.21
C ASN A 378 -19.81 -13.75 7.71
N ALA A 379 -20.91 -14.40 8.12
CA ALA A 379 -21.26 -14.59 9.52
C ALA A 379 -20.18 -15.38 10.27
N ALA A 380 -19.69 -16.49 9.70
CA ALA A 380 -18.61 -17.30 10.29
C ALA A 380 -17.28 -16.54 10.40
N GLU A 381 -16.98 -15.65 9.45
CA GLU A 381 -15.81 -14.76 9.52
C GLU A 381 -15.96 -13.71 10.61
N ARG A 382 -17.16 -13.14 10.76
CA ARG A 382 -17.47 -12.14 11.80
C ARG A 382 -17.26 -12.69 13.22
N GLU A 383 -17.59 -13.97 13.47
CA GLU A 383 -17.38 -14.63 14.77
C GLU A 383 -15.91 -14.62 15.24
N ILE A 384 -14.95 -14.64 14.33
CA ILE A 384 -13.53 -14.65 14.66
C ILE A 384 -12.83 -13.30 14.43
N MET A 385 -13.54 -12.30 13.94
CA MET A 385 -12.96 -11.06 13.43
C MET A 385 -12.25 -10.25 14.52
N SER A 386 -12.92 -9.99 15.66
CA SER A 386 -12.35 -9.24 16.78
C SER A 386 -11.14 -9.94 17.36
N LEU A 387 -11.25 -11.25 17.61
CA LEU A 387 -10.14 -12.06 18.12
C LEU A 387 -8.95 -12.05 17.14
N ASN A 388 -9.21 -12.20 15.82
CA ASN A 388 -8.17 -12.15 14.80
C ASN A 388 -7.52 -10.77 14.70
N THR A 389 -8.28 -9.70 14.85
CA THR A 389 -7.76 -8.33 14.84
C THR A 389 -6.83 -8.10 16.02
N ILE A 390 -7.26 -8.42 17.22
CA ILE A 390 -6.46 -8.27 18.46
C ILE A 390 -5.20 -9.14 18.38
N TYR A 391 -5.32 -10.42 18.02
CA TYR A 391 -4.17 -11.32 17.87
C TYR A 391 -3.17 -10.82 16.83
N SER A 392 -3.65 -10.22 15.74
CA SER A 392 -2.78 -9.66 14.71
C SER A 392 -2.01 -8.43 15.22
N TRP A 393 -2.65 -7.58 16.02
CA TRP A 393 -1.98 -6.44 16.65
C TRP A 393 -1.02 -6.86 17.75
N LEU A 394 -1.39 -7.83 18.59
CA LEU A 394 -0.50 -8.46 19.58
C LEU A 394 0.80 -8.97 18.92
N SER A 395 0.65 -9.75 17.84
CA SER A 395 1.79 -10.32 17.13
C SER A 395 2.69 -9.28 16.47
N ARG A 396 2.16 -8.11 16.06
CA ARG A 396 2.94 -7.02 15.45
C ARG A 396 3.54 -6.08 16.49
N GLY A 397 2.81 -5.78 17.54
CA GLY A 397 3.18 -4.81 18.57
C GLY A 397 4.21 -5.34 19.56
N CYS A 398 4.15 -6.64 19.91
CA CYS A 398 5.02 -7.23 20.93
C CYS A 398 6.17 -8.00 20.28
N ARG A 399 7.36 -7.40 20.31
CA ARG A 399 8.53 -7.92 19.57
C ARG A 399 9.06 -9.23 20.14
N LEU A 400 9.22 -9.33 21.45
CA LEU A 400 9.73 -10.56 22.08
C LEU A 400 8.75 -11.71 21.91
N PHE A 401 7.46 -11.48 22.10
CA PHE A 401 6.41 -12.47 21.86
C PHE A 401 6.40 -12.96 20.40
N ASN A 402 6.46 -12.06 19.44
CA ASN A 402 6.51 -12.42 18.02
C ASN A 402 7.77 -13.21 17.64
N TRP A 403 8.93 -12.85 18.21
CA TRP A 403 10.16 -13.61 17.99
C TRP A 403 10.08 -15.00 18.59
N ALA A 404 9.53 -15.16 19.79
CA ALA A 404 9.33 -16.47 20.41
C ALA A 404 8.47 -17.39 19.54
N LEU A 405 7.32 -16.89 19.04
CA LEU A 405 6.46 -17.62 18.11
C LEU A 405 7.19 -17.97 16.81
N THR A 406 7.96 -17.02 16.27
CA THR A 406 8.74 -17.22 15.03
C THR A 406 9.80 -18.30 15.21
N LEU A 407 10.56 -18.26 16.30
CA LEU A 407 11.60 -19.26 16.62
C LEU A 407 11.00 -20.65 16.81
N ASN A 408 9.92 -20.74 17.60
CA ASN A 408 9.23 -21.99 17.82
C ASN A 408 8.72 -22.59 16.50
N LYS A 409 8.04 -21.81 15.67
CA LYS A 409 7.52 -22.27 14.38
C LYS A 409 8.67 -22.65 13.42
N TRP A 410 9.72 -21.84 13.36
CA TRP A 410 10.88 -22.09 12.50
C TRP A 410 11.62 -23.37 12.86
N SER A 411 11.75 -23.68 14.14
CA SER A 411 12.43 -24.91 14.59
C SER A 411 11.78 -26.19 14.03
N HIS A 412 10.47 -26.14 13.75
CA HIS A 412 9.73 -27.23 13.12
C HIS A 412 9.69 -27.11 11.58
N GLU A 413 9.52 -25.90 11.04
CA GLU A 413 9.43 -25.71 9.60
C GLU A 413 10.74 -26.02 8.87
N LYS A 414 11.89 -25.71 9.45
CA LYS A 414 13.21 -25.96 8.84
C LYS A 414 13.53 -27.43 8.61
N THR A 415 12.86 -28.36 9.28
CA THR A 415 13.02 -29.81 9.05
C THR A 415 12.33 -30.29 7.77
N LYS A 416 11.44 -29.47 7.21
CA LYS A 416 10.70 -29.77 5.98
C LYS A 416 11.48 -29.32 4.74
N LYS A 417 11.22 -29.98 3.60
CA LYS A 417 11.67 -29.48 2.29
C LYS A 417 11.04 -28.10 2.03
N ASP A 418 11.77 -27.20 1.38
CA ASP A 418 11.37 -25.79 1.23
C ASP A 418 9.92 -25.58 0.77
N LEU A 419 9.47 -26.24 -0.30
CA LEU A 419 8.09 -26.15 -0.82
C LEU A 419 7.01 -26.83 0.09
N GLN A 420 7.42 -27.50 1.16
CA GLN A 420 6.51 -28.09 2.15
C GLN A 420 6.37 -27.21 3.39
N ARG A 421 7.21 -26.17 3.50
CA ARG A 421 7.16 -25.20 4.60
C ARG A 421 5.94 -24.31 4.48
N GLU A 422 5.46 -23.80 5.57
CA GLU A 422 4.40 -22.79 5.57
C GLU A 422 4.90 -21.49 4.95
N ARG A 423 3.99 -20.75 4.34
CA ARG A 423 4.26 -19.41 3.80
C ARG A 423 4.88 -18.51 4.88
N GLY A 424 5.95 -17.81 4.53
CA GLY A 424 6.74 -16.99 5.44
C GLY A 424 7.88 -17.73 6.16
N PHE A 425 8.05 -19.06 5.88
CA PHE A 425 9.15 -19.89 6.39
C PHE A 425 9.95 -20.59 5.28
N MET A 426 9.76 -20.20 4.04
CA MET A 426 10.60 -20.66 2.93
C MET A 426 11.97 -20.00 3.00
N GLU A 427 12.96 -20.56 2.32
CA GLU A 427 14.35 -20.08 2.36
C GLU A 427 14.45 -18.59 2.06
N ARG A 428 13.73 -18.13 1.01
CA ARG A 428 13.63 -16.72 0.64
C ARG A 428 13.09 -15.81 1.76
N ASP A 429 12.14 -16.31 2.57
CA ASP A 429 11.52 -15.57 3.66
C ASP A 429 12.41 -15.54 4.91
N ILE A 430 13.12 -16.63 5.17
CA ILE A 430 13.97 -16.83 6.34
C ILE A 430 15.22 -15.95 6.27
N THR A 431 15.84 -15.83 5.11
CA THR A 431 16.97 -14.92 4.90
C THR A 431 16.58 -13.49 5.26
N ALA A 432 15.45 -13.00 4.74
CA ALA A 432 14.95 -11.67 5.05
C ALA A 432 14.60 -11.48 6.55
N LYS A 433 14.07 -12.52 7.23
CA LYS A 433 13.81 -12.47 8.67
C LYS A 433 15.11 -12.35 9.47
N LYS A 434 16.13 -13.11 9.11
CA LYS A 434 17.45 -13.05 9.77
C LYS A 434 18.09 -11.69 9.63
N GLU A 435 18.08 -11.12 8.44
CA GLU A 435 18.61 -9.77 8.16
C GLU A 435 17.90 -8.65 8.94
N ARG A 436 16.61 -8.82 9.22
CA ARG A 436 15.81 -7.85 9.99
C ARG A 436 16.01 -7.93 11.51
N MET A 437 16.63 -8.97 12.05
CA MET A 437 16.82 -9.11 13.50
C MET A 437 17.60 -7.96 14.14
N PRO A 438 18.78 -7.53 13.61
CA PRO A 438 19.53 -6.43 14.19
C PRO A 438 18.74 -5.10 14.18
N VAL A 439 17.99 -4.84 13.13
CA VAL A 439 17.14 -3.63 13.02
C VAL A 439 16.01 -3.67 14.06
N SER A 440 15.34 -4.83 14.19
CA SER A 440 14.30 -5.03 15.21
C SER A 440 14.87 -4.85 16.63
N GLN A 441 16.10 -5.27 16.86
CA GLN A 441 16.78 -5.14 18.16
C GLN A 441 17.08 -3.70 18.52
N ARG A 442 17.60 -2.90 17.59
CA ARG A 442 17.90 -1.48 17.83
C ARG A 442 16.67 -0.67 18.27
N ASN A 443 15.51 -1.03 17.72
CA ASN A 443 14.24 -0.36 18.01
C ASN A 443 13.50 -0.98 19.21
N LEU A 444 14.04 -1.98 19.89
CA LEU A 444 13.40 -2.58 21.06
C LEU A 444 13.50 -1.63 22.28
N ASP A 445 12.37 -1.37 22.87
CA ASP A 445 12.24 -0.80 24.20
C ASP A 445 11.44 -1.76 25.08
N LEU A 446 12.05 -2.24 26.16
CA LEU A 446 11.46 -3.30 26.99
C LEU A 446 10.24 -2.81 27.78
N ALA A 447 10.23 -1.55 28.22
CA ALA A 447 9.11 -0.99 28.96
C ALA A 447 7.88 -0.87 28.03
N THR A 448 8.08 -0.37 26.81
CA THR A 448 7.05 -0.30 25.79
C THR A 448 6.54 -1.70 25.42
N ASP A 449 7.45 -2.64 25.11
CA ASP A 449 7.09 -4.01 24.69
C ASP A 449 6.25 -4.72 25.76
N LYS A 450 6.62 -4.55 27.04
CA LYS A 450 5.92 -5.08 28.22
C LYS A 450 4.52 -4.46 28.38
N ALA A 451 4.40 -3.13 28.29
CA ALA A 451 3.12 -2.45 28.40
C ALA A 451 2.17 -2.87 27.26
N VAL A 452 2.68 -2.96 26.04
CA VAL A 452 1.92 -3.38 24.86
C VAL A 452 1.48 -4.85 24.98
N LEU A 453 2.34 -5.74 25.50
CA LEU A 453 1.96 -7.13 25.75
C LEU A 453 0.82 -7.21 26.76
N SER A 454 0.93 -6.51 27.89
CA SER A 454 -0.13 -6.50 28.93
C SER A 454 -1.46 -6.01 28.36
N PHE A 455 -1.44 -4.91 27.60
CA PHE A 455 -2.62 -4.34 26.96
C PHE A 455 -3.31 -5.33 26.01
N PHE A 456 -2.56 -5.94 25.08
CA PHE A 456 -3.17 -6.84 24.14
C PHE A 456 -3.56 -8.18 24.74
N LEU A 457 -2.91 -8.67 25.78
CA LEU A 457 -3.36 -9.87 26.52
C LEU A 457 -4.71 -9.62 27.21
N ASP A 458 -4.93 -8.45 27.83
CA ASP A 458 -6.21 -8.11 28.42
C ASP A 458 -7.33 -8.08 27.35
N LYS A 459 -7.08 -7.41 26.20
CA LYS A 459 -8.02 -7.36 25.08
C LYS A 459 -8.29 -8.76 24.49
N LEU A 460 -7.24 -9.58 24.34
CA LEU A 460 -7.36 -10.93 23.78
C LEU A 460 -8.24 -11.82 24.66
N LEU A 461 -7.98 -11.84 25.97
CA LEU A 461 -8.77 -12.63 26.91
C LEU A 461 -10.24 -12.14 26.99
N ALA A 462 -10.49 -10.83 26.87
CA ALA A 462 -11.83 -10.29 26.83
C ALA A 462 -12.59 -10.71 25.55
N ALA A 463 -11.91 -10.77 24.41
CA ALA A 463 -12.51 -11.14 23.12
C ALA A 463 -12.62 -12.66 22.92
N ASP A 464 -11.85 -13.46 23.64
CA ASP A 464 -11.82 -14.93 23.49
C ASP A 464 -12.96 -15.63 24.23
N THR A 465 -14.20 -15.30 23.88
CA THR A 465 -15.40 -15.91 24.49
C THR A 465 -15.56 -17.41 24.17
N ALA A 466 -14.93 -17.87 23.11
CA ALA A 466 -14.96 -19.26 22.67
C ALA A 466 -13.83 -20.11 23.30
N GLY A 467 -12.92 -19.51 24.06
CA GLY A 467 -11.81 -20.21 24.70
C GLY A 467 -10.81 -20.82 23.69
N VAL A 468 -10.45 -20.04 22.67
CA VAL A 468 -9.48 -20.46 21.65
C VAL A 468 -8.07 -20.55 22.23
N PHE A 469 -7.70 -19.64 23.14
CA PHE A 469 -6.39 -19.54 23.79
C PHE A 469 -6.43 -20.03 25.25
N LYS A 470 -6.92 -21.25 25.48
CA LYS A 470 -7.12 -21.84 26.83
C LYS A 470 -5.82 -21.97 27.61
N SER A 471 -4.74 -22.40 26.95
CA SER A 471 -3.43 -22.56 27.60
C SER A 471 -2.87 -21.23 28.05
N LEU A 472 -2.99 -20.18 27.21
CA LEU A 472 -2.58 -18.82 27.58
C LEU A 472 -3.42 -18.29 28.77
N ALA A 473 -4.74 -18.44 28.71
CA ALA A 473 -5.63 -18.05 29.79
C ALA A 473 -5.30 -18.77 31.12
N LYS A 474 -4.99 -20.07 31.05
CA LYS A 474 -4.59 -20.86 32.20
C LYS A 474 -3.27 -20.39 32.82
N GLU A 475 -2.23 -20.11 32.00
CA GLU A 475 -0.94 -19.58 32.49
C GLU A 475 -1.16 -18.24 33.22
N ILE A 476 -1.95 -17.33 32.67
CA ILE A 476 -2.28 -16.04 33.29
C ILE A 476 -3.10 -16.24 34.59
N GLN A 477 -4.05 -17.18 34.60
CA GLN A 477 -4.87 -17.48 35.78
C GLN A 477 -4.04 -17.96 36.97
N HIS A 478 -2.93 -18.66 36.75
CA HIS A 478 -2.02 -19.13 37.78
C HIS A 478 -1.03 -18.05 38.28
N ALA A 479 -0.93 -16.90 37.62
CA ALA A 479 -0.06 -15.83 38.05
C ALA A 479 -0.60 -15.15 39.35
N ALA A 480 0.29 -14.50 40.09
CA ALA A 480 -0.05 -13.81 41.31
C ALA A 480 -1.01 -12.64 41.04
N GLY A 481 -1.89 -12.34 41.99
CA GLY A 481 -2.85 -11.23 41.92
C GLY A 481 -4.28 -11.68 42.14
N LYS A 482 -5.13 -10.73 42.54
CA LYS A 482 -6.55 -10.98 42.83
C LYS A 482 -7.43 -10.78 41.60
N GLY A 483 -7.16 -9.76 40.81
CA GLY A 483 -7.91 -9.39 39.62
C GLY A 483 -7.21 -9.77 38.32
N ARG A 484 -7.93 -9.74 37.19
CA ARG A 484 -7.39 -10.08 35.86
C ARG A 484 -6.19 -9.20 35.48
N GLY A 485 -6.26 -7.89 35.75
CA GLY A 485 -5.17 -6.95 35.45
C GLY A 485 -3.91 -7.25 36.24
N GLU A 486 -4.05 -7.54 37.57
CA GLU A 486 -2.89 -7.90 38.43
C GLU A 486 -2.25 -9.21 37.96
N LYS A 487 -3.05 -10.22 37.61
CA LYS A 487 -2.56 -11.48 37.09
C LYS A 487 -1.83 -11.33 35.76
N ILE A 488 -2.36 -10.52 34.85
CA ILE A 488 -1.67 -10.21 33.57
C ILE A 488 -0.35 -9.50 33.85
N ALA A 489 -0.34 -8.51 34.73
CA ALA A 489 0.89 -7.77 35.09
C ALA A 489 1.95 -8.72 35.67
N ALA A 490 1.60 -9.55 36.65
CA ALA A 490 2.50 -10.51 37.26
C ALA A 490 3.00 -11.57 36.25
N PHE A 491 2.12 -12.05 35.38
CA PHE A 491 2.49 -12.98 34.31
C PHE A 491 3.49 -12.36 33.32
N VAL A 492 3.22 -11.13 32.88
CA VAL A 492 4.11 -10.41 31.95
C VAL A 492 5.44 -10.09 32.64
N ASP A 493 5.44 -9.66 33.91
CA ASP A 493 6.66 -9.45 34.69
C ASP A 493 7.54 -10.70 34.74
N ALA A 494 6.93 -11.86 35.00
CA ALA A 494 7.65 -13.13 35.03
C ALA A 494 8.25 -13.49 33.65
N LEU A 495 7.54 -13.20 32.55
CA LEU A 495 8.04 -13.45 31.19
C LEU A 495 9.29 -12.60 30.91
N TYR A 496 9.26 -11.29 31.22
CA TYR A 496 10.37 -10.38 30.93
C TYR A 496 11.57 -10.59 31.89
N THR A 497 11.33 -11.02 33.11
CA THR A 497 12.39 -11.34 34.07
C THR A 497 13.15 -12.61 33.68
N ASN A 498 12.45 -13.59 33.07
CA ASN A 498 13.01 -14.92 32.78
C ASN A 498 13.25 -15.14 31.27
N THR A 499 13.53 -14.08 30.49
CA THR A 499 13.86 -14.19 29.05
C THR A 499 15.23 -13.62 28.74
N ARG A 500 15.89 -14.23 27.77
CA ARG A 500 17.10 -13.74 27.10
C ARG A 500 16.85 -13.28 25.67
N LEU A 501 15.62 -13.29 25.19
CA LEU A 501 15.29 -12.86 23.83
C LEU A 501 15.53 -11.37 23.57
N ALA A 502 15.78 -10.59 24.62
CA ALA A 502 16.26 -9.21 24.49
C ALA A 502 17.73 -9.13 24.03
N ASP A 503 18.50 -10.22 24.13
CA ASP A 503 19.88 -10.31 23.65
C ASP A 503 19.88 -10.81 22.19
N LEU A 504 20.63 -10.11 21.31
CA LEU A 504 20.69 -10.42 19.88
C LEU A 504 21.42 -11.73 19.60
N ASP A 505 22.53 -11.99 20.28
CA ASP A 505 23.35 -13.18 20.08
C ASP A 505 22.60 -14.42 20.52
N PHE A 506 21.92 -14.36 21.67
CA PHE A 506 21.02 -15.43 22.11
C PHE A 506 19.91 -15.68 21.09
N LYS A 507 19.28 -14.64 20.56
CA LYS A 507 18.22 -14.73 19.54
C LYS A 507 18.72 -15.38 18.27
N LEU A 508 19.89 -14.99 17.77
CA LEU A 508 20.54 -15.58 16.59
C LEU A 508 20.90 -17.06 16.82
N LYS A 509 21.41 -17.39 18.03
CA LYS A 509 21.68 -18.77 18.43
C LYS A 509 20.40 -19.62 18.43
N MET A 510 19.31 -19.11 18.98
CA MET A 510 18.01 -19.81 19.00
C MET A 510 17.40 -19.94 17.59
N PHE A 511 17.64 -19.00 16.70
CA PHE A 511 17.22 -19.11 15.31
C PHE A 511 17.93 -20.23 14.54
N ALA A 512 19.18 -20.50 14.87
CA ALA A 512 19.92 -21.64 14.33
C ALA A 512 19.56 -22.98 15.00
N ALA A 513 19.02 -22.96 16.23
CA ALA A 513 18.75 -24.13 17.06
C ALA A 513 17.62 -25.02 16.51
N ASP A 514 17.69 -26.33 16.71
CA ASP A 514 16.57 -27.27 16.49
C ASP A 514 15.50 -27.17 17.59
N ALA A 515 14.40 -27.89 17.44
CA ALA A 515 13.28 -27.83 18.37
C ALA A 515 13.68 -28.33 19.78
N ARG A 516 14.58 -29.36 19.89
CA ARG A 516 15.06 -29.86 21.15
C ARG A 516 15.94 -28.88 21.90
N THR A 517 16.89 -28.28 21.20
CA THR A 517 17.77 -27.23 21.73
C THR A 517 16.99 -25.98 22.14
N LEU A 518 15.98 -25.62 21.35
CA LEU A 518 15.10 -24.49 21.64
C LEU A 518 14.30 -24.73 22.93
N ALA A 519 13.71 -25.91 23.09
CA ALA A 519 12.99 -26.28 24.31
C ALA A 519 13.91 -26.35 25.55
N ALA A 520 15.15 -26.82 25.39
CA ALA A 520 16.13 -26.93 26.47
C ALA A 520 16.67 -25.54 26.92
N ALA A 521 16.42 -24.45 26.16
CA ALA A 521 16.89 -23.13 26.52
C ALA A 521 16.21 -22.53 27.78
N GLN A 522 15.07 -23.11 28.19
CA GLN A 522 14.27 -22.68 29.36
C GLN A 522 13.94 -21.20 29.41
N ASP A 523 13.84 -20.58 28.27
CA ASP A 523 13.43 -19.18 28.14
C ASP A 523 11.91 -19.06 28.26
N ALA A 524 11.42 -18.12 29.08
CA ALA A 524 10.01 -18.00 29.41
C ALA A 524 9.11 -17.75 28.18
N PHE A 525 9.52 -16.85 27.26
CA PHE A 525 8.77 -16.60 26.03
C PHE A 525 8.77 -17.79 25.08
N ILE A 526 9.92 -18.47 24.92
CA ILE A 526 10.03 -19.66 24.07
C ILE A 526 9.16 -20.78 24.61
N THR A 527 9.17 -20.98 25.94
CA THR A 527 8.34 -21.99 26.62
C THR A 527 6.85 -21.69 26.43
N LEU A 528 6.43 -20.42 26.61
CA LEU A 528 5.07 -19.98 26.35
C LEU A 528 4.67 -20.22 24.88
N ALA A 529 5.52 -19.84 23.93
CA ALA A 529 5.27 -20.06 22.52
C ALA A 529 5.02 -21.53 22.19
N GLY A 530 5.82 -22.44 22.76
CA GLY A 530 5.60 -23.89 22.61
C GLY A 530 4.24 -24.35 23.13
N LYS A 531 3.83 -23.87 24.33
CA LYS A 531 2.55 -24.21 24.95
C LYS A 531 1.34 -23.77 24.14
N ILE A 532 1.36 -22.55 23.59
CA ILE A 532 0.22 -21.98 22.88
C ILE A 532 0.20 -22.27 21.37
N GLN A 533 1.29 -22.80 20.79
CA GLN A 533 1.38 -23.08 19.35
C GLN A 533 0.26 -23.97 18.81
N PRO A 534 -0.18 -25.06 19.50
CA PRO A 534 -1.29 -25.89 19.02
C PRO A 534 -2.60 -25.11 18.87
N GLU A 535 -2.87 -24.14 19.75
CA GLU A 535 -4.05 -23.28 19.73
C GLU A 535 -3.98 -22.27 18.57
N ILE A 536 -2.81 -21.67 18.38
CA ILE A 536 -2.55 -20.81 17.23
C ILE A 536 -2.76 -21.57 15.91
N ASP A 537 -2.25 -22.80 15.82
CA ASP A 537 -2.41 -23.64 14.65
C ASP A 537 -3.88 -24.04 14.42
N ALA A 538 -4.65 -24.29 15.46
CA ALA A 538 -6.09 -24.56 15.38
C ALA A 538 -6.86 -23.31 14.89
N PHE A 539 -6.55 -22.15 15.45
CA PHE A 539 -7.13 -20.88 15.02
C PHE A 539 -6.81 -20.56 13.54
N ASN A 540 -5.55 -20.74 13.14
CA ASN A 540 -5.13 -20.60 11.76
C ASN A 540 -5.84 -21.58 10.81
N ARG A 541 -6.09 -22.83 11.23
CA ARG A 541 -6.89 -23.80 10.45
C ARG A 541 -8.31 -23.28 10.20
N ARG A 542 -8.96 -22.67 11.22
CA ARG A 542 -10.29 -22.05 11.06
C ARG A 542 -10.26 -20.90 10.06
N LYS A 543 -9.28 -20.00 10.19
CA LYS A 543 -9.04 -18.90 9.22
C LYS A 543 -8.82 -19.41 7.79
N ASN A 544 -7.99 -20.44 7.64
CA ASN A 544 -7.69 -21.03 6.33
C ASN A 544 -8.93 -21.68 5.68
N THR A 545 -9.85 -22.25 6.51
CA THR A 545 -11.13 -22.75 6.01
C THR A 545 -12.00 -21.62 5.45
N ILE A 546 -12.11 -20.50 6.17
CA ILE A 546 -12.83 -19.28 5.72
C ILE A 546 -12.21 -18.74 4.44
N THR A 547 -10.88 -18.56 4.43
CA THR A 547 -10.14 -18.06 3.24
C THR A 547 -10.35 -18.98 2.03
N GLY A 548 -10.22 -20.30 2.21
CA GLY A 548 -10.44 -21.26 1.12
C GLY A 548 -11.88 -21.28 0.61
N SER A 549 -12.87 -20.99 1.48
CA SER A 549 -14.28 -20.83 1.09
C SER A 549 -14.51 -19.56 0.28
N TRP A 550 -13.92 -18.43 0.67
CA TRP A 550 -13.92 -17.21 -0.12
C TRP A 550 -13.30 -17.42 -1.50
N LEU A 551 -12.18 -18.14 -1.60
CA LEU A 551 -11.54 -18.50 -2.87
C LEU A 551 -12.40 -19.40 -3.78
N ARG A 552 -13.51 -19.94 -3.27
CA ARG A 552 -14.54 -20.64 -4.06
C ARG A 552 -15.69 -19.71 -4.43
N LEU A 553 -16.21 -18.95 -3.46
CA LEU A 553 -17.47 -18.20 -3.64
C LEU A 553 -17.27 -16.88 -4.38
N LYS A 554 -16.20 -16.14 -4.09
CA LYS A 554 -15.95 -14.84 -4.73
C LYS A 554 -15.81 -14.90 -6.26
N PRO A 555 -15.05 -15.84 -6.84
CA PRO A 555 -15.00 -15.98 -8.31
C PRO A 555 -16.38 -16.23 -8.93
N LEU A 556 -17.24 -17.00 -8.25
CA LEU A 556 -18.61 -17.28 -8.73
C LEU A 556 -19.50 -16.03 -8.62
N TYR A 557 -19.39 -15.27 -7.54
CA TYR A 557 -20.10 -14.01 -7.37
C TYR A 557 -19.72 -13.00 -8.47
N ILE A 558 -18.43 -12.85 -8.71
CA ILE A 558 -17.91 -11.95 -9.76
C ILE A 558 -18.39 -12.41 -11.15
N GLU A 559 -18.36 -13.71 -11.43
CA GLU A 559 -18.86 -14.27 -12.68
C GLU A 559 -20.36 -13.98 -12.87
N ALA A 560 -21.17 -14.17 -11.84
CA ALA A 560 -22.59 -13.89 -11.87
C ALA A 560 -22.88 -12.39 -12.09
N MET A 561 -22.14 -11.50 -11.40
CA MET A 561 -22.25 -10.06 -11.58
C MET A 561 -21.85 -9.60 -13.00
N MET A 562 -20.79 -10.17 -13.57
CA MET A 562 -20.39 -9.91 -14.96
C MET A 562 -21.46 -10.39 -15.95
N GLY A 563 -22.11 -11.51 -15.65
CA GLY A 563 -23.22 -12.02 -16.47
C GLY A 563 -24.47 -11.16 -16.42
N LEU A 564 -24.69 -10.42 -15.32
CA LEU A 564 -25.81 -9.48 -15.19
C LEU A 564 -25.68 -8.27 -16.14
N ARG A 565 -24.45 -7.77 -16.35
CA ARG A 565 -24.18 -6.60 -17.21
C ARG A 565 -23.00 -6.87 -18.14
N PRO A 566 -23.17 -7.72 -19.18
CA PRO A 566 -22.04 -8.19 -20.01
C PRO A 566 -21.35 -7.09 -20.81
N GLN A 567 -22.01 -5.94 -21.02
CA GLN A 567 -21.45 -4.77 -21.73
C GLN A 567 -20.70 -3.78 -20.82
N ALA A 568 -20.69 -3.99 -19.50
CA ALA A 568 -19.99 -3.10 -18.59
C ALA A 568 -18.47 -3.33 -18.66
N LEU A 569 -17.70 -2.26 -18.50
CA LEU A 569 -16.26 -2.34 -18.35
C LEU A 569 -15.93 -2.85 -16.94
N TYR A 570 -15.29 -3.99 -16.87
CA TYR A 570 -14.88 -4.60 -15.59
C TYR A 570 -13.39 -4.53 -15.40
N TYR A 571 -12.98 -4.27 -14.18
CA TYR A 571 -11.59 -4.32 -13.72
C TYR A 571 -11.51 -5.13 -12.42
N ALA A 572 -10.35 -5.71 -12.17
CA ALA A 572 -10.11 -6.47 -10.95
C ALA A 572 -9.63 -5.53 -9.83
N ASP A 573 -9.94 -5.89 -8.59
CA ASP A 573 -9.37 -5.21 -7.42
C ASP A 573 -7.85 -5.06 -7.53
N ALA A 574 -7.32 -3.96 -7.01
CA ALA A 574 -5.89 -3.75 -6.85
C ALA A 574 -5.28 -4.86 -5.98
N ASN A 575 -4.07 -5.30 -6.32
CA ASN A 575 -3.40 -6.44 -5.71
C ASN A 575 -1.87 -6.32 -5.77
N SER A 576 -1.34 -5.11 -5.71
CA SER A 576 0.08 -4.78 -5.79
C SER A 576 0.76 -5.14 -7.12
N THR A 577 -0.01 -5.30 -8.20
CA THR A 577 0.51 -5.42 -9.56
C THR A 577 0.46 -4.09 -10.28
N LEU A 578 1.31 -3.93 -11.30
CA LEU A 578 1.31 -2.71 -12.12
C LEU A 578 -0.04 -2.52 -12.81
N ARG A 579 -0.60 -1.32 -12.63
CA ARG A 579 -1.88 -0.88 -13.18
C ARG A 579 -1.76 0.51 -13.79
N PHE A 580 -2.71 0.88 -14.61
CA PHE A 580 -2.92 2.26 -15.02
C PHE A 580 -4.35 2.69 -14.74
N SER A 581 -4.53 3.98 -14.50
CA SER A 581 -5.82 4.67 -14.49
C SER A 581 -5.70 5.98 -15.24
N TYR A 582 -6.79 6.48 -15.81
CA TYR A 582 -6.80 7.73 -16.53
C TYR A 582 -7.98 8.60 -16.11
N GLY A 583 -7.83 9.90 -16.27
CA GLY A 583 -8.79 10.89 -15.83
C GLY A 583 -8.44 12.28 -16.39
N ARG A 584 -8.93 13.31 -15.71
CA ARG A 584 -8.70 14.72 -16.05
C ARG A 584 -8.25 15.51 -14.84
N VAL A 585 -7.56 16.60 -15.08
CA VAL A 585 -7.32 17.64 -14.05
C VAL A 585 -8.64 18.26 -13.68
N GLU A 586 -9.11 18.03 -12.46
CA GLU A 586 -10.46 18.41 -12.05
C GLU A 586 -10.57 18.67 -10.55
N GLY A 587 -11.20 19.80 -10.20
CA GLY A 587 -11.62 20.09 -8.84
C GLY A 587 -12.87 19.29 -8.44
N TYR A 588 -13.47 19.60 -7.27
CA TYR A 588 -14.68 18.95 -6.80
C TYR A 588 -15.47 19.82 -5.83
N THR A 589 -16.71 19.40 -5.54
CA THR A 589 -17.61 20.06 -4.59
C THR A 589 -17.88 19.10 -3.43
N PRO A 590 -17.14 19.21 -2.30
CA PRO A 590 -17.26 18.24 -1.17
C PRO A 590 -18.59 18.35 -0.43
N ARG A 591 -19.22 19.53 -0.44
CA ARG A 591 -20.49 19.84 0.23
C ARG A 591 -21.08 21.11 -0.34
N ASP A 592 -22.31 21.40 0.07
CA ASP A 592 -23.03 22.61 -0.35
C ASP A 592 -22.21 23.88 -0.13
N ALA A 593 -22.24 24.77 -1.13
CA ALA A 593 -21.55 26.07 -1.18
C ALA A 593 -20.00 26.01 -1.09
N VAL A 594 -19.36 24.85 -1.19
CA VAL A 594 -17.89 24.70 -1.19
C VAL A 594 -17.42 24.08 -2.49
N ARG A 595 -16.59 24.82 -3.24
CA ARG A 595 -15.94 24.32 -4.44
C ARG A 595 -14.42 24.38 -4.30
N TYR A 596 -13.75 23.28 -4.50
CA TYR A 596 -12.30 23.18 -4.53
C TYR A 596 -11.77 23.29 -5.96
N ALA A 597 -10.86 24.25 -6.17
CA ALA A 597 -10.12 24.38 -7.42
C ALA A 597 -9.10 23.23 -7.56
N PRO A 598 -8.73 22.85 -8.80
CA PRO A 598 -7.83 21.74 -9.04
C PRO A 598 -6.35 22.03 -8.76
N PHE A 599 -5.95 23.27 -8.50
CA PHE A 599 -4.55 23.63 -8.21
C PHE A 599 -4.43 24.37 -6.89
N SER A 600 -3.36 24.08 -6.14
CA SER A 600 -2.82 24.91 -5.06
C SER A 600 -1.52 25.56 -5.53
N THR A 601 -1.11 26.67 -4.90
CA THR A 601 -0.01 27.50 -5.38
C THR A 601 0.98 27.88 -4.29
N LEU A 602 2.15 28.41 -4.66
CA LEU A 602 3.16 28.92 -3.73
C LEU A 602 2.61 30.02 -2.81
N SER A 603 1.78 30.92 -3.32
CA SER A 603 1.15 31.95 -2.49
C SER A 603 0.25 31.34 -1.42
N GLY A 604 -0.50 30.28 -1.75
CA GLY A 604 -1.29 29.51 -0.78
C GLY A 604 -0.42 28.77 0.26
N MET A 605 0.73 28.25 -0.17
CA MET A 605 1.71 27.65 0.75
C MET A 605 2.26 28.67 1.73
N LEU A 606 2.64 29.85 1.24
CA LEU A 606 3.14 30.95 2.08
C LEU A 606 2.07 31.44 3.05
N ALA A 607 0.81 31.55 2.60
CA ALA A 607 -0.31 31.96 3.47
C ALA A 607 -0.59 30.97 4.62
N LYS A 608 -0.26 29.69 4.46
CA LYS A 608 -0.34 28.67 5.53
C LYS A 608 0.87 28.65 6.46
N ASN A 609 1.96 29.35 6.11
CA ASN A 609 3.18 29.30 6.91
C ASN A 609 3.01 30.06 8.23
N SER A 610 2.97 29.33 9.33
CA SER A 610 2.91 29.89 10.69
C SER A 610 4.29 30.07 11.35
N GLY A 611 5.34 29.50 10.76
CA GLY A 611 6.67 29.38 11.36
C GLY A 611 6.77 28.27 12.40
N GLU A 612 5.69 27.54 12.69
CA GLU A 612 5.65 26.42 13.64
C GLU A 612 5.29 25.12 12.92
N PHE A 613 5.87 23.99 13.38
CA PHE A 613 5.57 22.68 12.87
C PHE A 613 4.07 22.36 12.96
N PRO A 614 3.43 21.84 11.90
CA PRO A 614 4.01 21.38 10.64
C PRO A 614 3.97 22.41 9.49
N PHE A 615 3.72 23.67 9.76
CA PHE A 615 3.65 24.77 8.79
C PHE A 615 4.86 25.71 8.93
N ASP A 616 6.06 25.11 8.94
CA ASP A 616 7.35 25.73 9.24
C ASP A 616 8.28 25.75 8.01
N LEU A 617 8.00 26.62 7.04
CA LEU A 617 8.88 26.80 5.88
C LEU A 617 10.26 27.30 6.33
N ASP A 618 11.31 26.69 5.78
CA ASP A 618 12.67 27.17 6.01
C ASP A 618 12.95 28.50 5.28
N ALA A 619 13.98 29.21 5.73
CA ALA A 619 14.34 30.53 5.19
C ALA A 619 14.71 30.47 3.69
N LYS A 620 15.31 29.37 3.20
CA LYS A 620 15.66 29.20 1.79
C LYS A 620 14.41 29.15 0.93
N MET A 621 13.40 28.38 1.38
CA MET A 621 12.13 28.26 0.69
C MET A 621 11.39 29.61 0.65
N VAL A 622 11.31 30.33 1.76
CA VAL A 622 10.70 31.66 1.83
C VAL A 622 11.42 32.66 0.88
N THR A 623 12.76 32.63 0.87
CA THR A 623 13.57 33.45 -0.04
C THR A 623 13.30 33.12 -1.50
N ALA A 624 13.24 31.84 -1.85
CA ALA A 624 12.98 31.38 -3.22
C ALA A 624 11.56 31.78 -3.68
N ILE A 625 10.55 31.66 -2.83
CA ILE A 625 9.17 32.07 -3.13
C ILE A 625 9.09 33.57 -3.46
N ASN A 626 9.83 34.40 -2.75
CA ASN A 626 9.84 35.86 -2.93
C ASN A 626 10.89 36.31 -3.97
N GLY A 627 11.72 35.42 -4.49
CA GLY A 627 12.78 35.73 -5.43
C GLY A 627 12.32 35.81 -6.89
N PRO A 628 13.11 36.45 -7.78
CA PRO A 628 12.77 36.64 -9.20
C PRO A 628 12.77 35.31 -9.99
N GLY A 629 13.52 34.31 -9.56
CA GLY A 629 13.61 32.99 -10.23
C GLY A 629 12.30 32.22 -10.26
N ARG A 630 11.35 32.56 -9.38
CA ARG A 630 9.98 32.02 -9.36
C ARG A 630 9.28 32.19 -10.71
N ALA A 631 9.50 33.33 -11.39
CA ALA A 631 8.82 33.68 -12.64
C ALA A 631 8.98 32.62 -13.75
N ARG A 632 10.11 31.89 -13.76
CA ARG A 632 10.37 30.82 -14.74
C ARG A 632 9.34 29.67 -14.63
N TYR A 633 8.77 29.46 -13.45
CA TYR A 633 7.89 28.34 -13.13
C TYR A 633 6.41 28.73 -13.00
N ASN A 634 6.10 30.03 -13.13
CA ASN A 634 4.73 30.54 -13.07
C ASN A 634 3.86 29.93 -14.16
N ASP A 635 2.68 29.51 -13.79
CA ASP A 635 1.61 29.22 -14.73
C ASP A 635 0.97 30.55 -15.19
N PRO A 636 0.86 30.79 -16.49
CA PRO A 636 0.35 32.08 -16.99
C PRO A 636 -1.16 32.29 -16.70
N VAL A 637 -1.93 31.23 -16.46
CA VAL A 637 -3.36 31.29 -16.14
C VAL A 637 -3.58 31.47 -14.65
N LEU A 638 -2.80 30.75 -13.82
CA LEU A 638 -2.88 30.88 -12.37
C LEU A 638 -2.19 32.12 -11.84
N GLY A 639 -1.26 32.72 -12.60
CA GLY A 639 -0.42 33.84 -12.18
C GLY A 639 0.58 33.47 -11.05
N ASP A 640 0.80 32.18 -10.79
CA ASP A 640 1.60 31.65 -9.71
C ASP A 640 2.21 30.29 -10.07
N VAL A 641 3.14 29.78 -9.27
CA VAL A 641 3.67 28.42 -9.40
C VAL A 641 2.70 27.44 -8.75
N PRO A 642 2.14 26.46 -9.48
CA PRO A 642 1.32 25.41 -8.90
C PRO A 642 2.18 24.45 -8.05
N VAL A 643 1.70 24.14 -6.85
CA VAL A 643 2.37 23.22 -5.91
C VAL A 643 1.79 21.81 -6.04
N ASN A 644 0.48 21.69 -5.86
CA ASN A 644 -0.22 20.41 -6.02
C ASN A 644 -1.42 20.58 -6.96
N PHE A 645 -1.84 19.46 -7.55
CA PHE A 645 -3.04 19.44 -8.37
C PHE A 645 -3.88 18.17 -8.13
N LEU A 646 -5.17 18.28 -8.48
CA LEU A 646 -6.16 17.21 -8.36
C LEU A 646 -6.46 16.60 -9.73
N THR A 647 -6.68 15.29 -9.73
CA THR A 647 -7.23 14.59 -10.91
C THR A 647 -8.34 13.63 -10.51
N SER A 648 -9.20 13.31 -11.47
CA SER A 648 -10.23 12.29 -11.34
C SER A 648 -9.74 10.86 -11.63
N ASN A 649 -8.44 10.62 -11.58
CA ASN A 649 -7.87 9.26 -11.70
C ASN A 649 -8.24 8.40 -10.49
N ASP A 650 -8.56 7.14 -10.75
CA ASP A 650 -8.74 6.16 -9.69
C ASP A 650 -7.39 5.68 -9.13
N SER A 651 -7.22 5.73 -7.81
CA SER A 651 -6.00 5.31 -7.13
C SER A 651 -6.28 4.80 -5.72
N THR A 652 -5.32 4.08 -5.15
CA THR A 652 -5.33 3.62 -3.75
C THR A 652 -3.91 3.57 -3.20
N GLY A 653 -3.77 3.31 -1.89
CA GLY A 653 -2.47 3.12 -1.24
C GLY A 653 -1.57 2.15 -2.01
N GLY A 654 -0.29 2.49 -2.16
CA GLY A 654 0.68 1.81 -3.02
C GLY A 654 0.94 2.55 -4.36
N ASN A 655 0.00 3.39 -4.80
CA ASN A 655 0.23 4.32 -5.92
C ASN A 655 1.12 5.52 -5.53
N SER A 656 1.43 5.73 -4.27
CA SER A 656 2.39 6.74 -3.82
C SER A 656 3.68 6.65 -4.63
N GLY A 657 4.12 7.77 -5.26
CA GLY A 657 5.28 7.84 -6.15
C GLY A 657 4.99 7.47 -7.61
N SER A 658 3.75 7.13 -7.95
CA SER A 658 3.36 6.84 -9.33
C SER A 658 3.54 8.08 -10.22
N PRO A 659 4.15 7.94 -11.42
CA PRO A 659 4.20 9.00 -12.40
C PRO A 659 2.80 9.39 -12.85
N VAL A 660 2.57 10.69 -13.02
CA VAL A 660 1.40 11.24 -13.68
C VAL A 660 1.84 11.75 -15.05
N LEU A 661 1.22 11.21 -16.08
CA LEU A 661 1.56 11.49 -17.47
C LEU A 661 0.46 12.32 -18.13
N ASN A 662 0.86 13.25 -19.01
CA ASN A 662 -0.07 13.98 -19.88
C ASN A 662 -0.46 13.16 -21.13
N GLY A 663 -1.25 13.73 -22.02
CA GLY A 663 -1.68 13.08 -23.26
C GLY A 663 -0.53 12.70 -24.21
N ARG A 664 0.67 13.24 -24.04
CA ARG A 664 1.87 12.92 -24.83
C ARG A 664 2.78 11.86 -24.16
N GLY A 665 2.40 11.37 -22.97
CA GLY A 665 3.23 10.43 -22.22
C GLY A 665 4.41 11.07 -21.48
N GLU A 666 4.38 12.39 -21.27
CA GLU A 666 5.40 13.15 -20.54
C GLU A 666 5.02 13.25 -19.05
N LEU A 667 6.02 13.24 -18.17
CA LEU A 667 5.84 13.37 -16.73
C LEU A 667 5.41 14.79 -16.36
N VAL A 668 4.23 14.94 -15.76
CA VAL A 668 3.65 16.22 -15.32
C VAL A 668 3.49 16.31 -13.81
N GLY A 669 3.70 15.23 -13.08
CA GLY A 669 3.61 15.20 -11.63
C GLY A 669 3.84 13.81 -11.05
N VAL A 670 3.78 13.75 -9.72
CA VAL A 670 3.93 12.51 -8.94
C VAL A 670 2.76 12.38 -7.98
N LEU A 671 2.05 11.28 -8.05
CA LEU A 671 0.95 10.99 -7.13
C LEU A 671 1.50 10.74 -5.72
N PHE A 672 0.87 11.32 -4.69
CA PHE A 672 1.28 11.08 -3.32
C PHE A 672 0.12 10.81 -2.35
N ASP A 673 -1.12 11.26 -2.67
CA ASP A 673 -2.26 11.14 -1.76
C ASP A 673 -3.60 11.09 -2.52
N GLY A 674 -4.70 10.87 -1.81
CA GLY A 674 -6.07 11.10 -2.24
C GLY A 674 -6.74 12.11 -1.33
N ASN A 675 -7.86 12.72 -1.75
CA ASN A 675 -8.64 13.58 -0.86
C ASN A 675 -9.43 12.75 0.17
N TYR A 676 -9.84 13.39 1.27
CA TYR A 676 -10.52 12.72 2.38
C TYR A 676 -11.85 12.08 1.95
N GLU A 677 -12.54 12.72 1.01
CA GLU A 677 -13.80 12.25 0.45
C GLU A 677 -13.64 11.01 -0.45
N ALA A 678 -12.40 10.72 -0.89
CA ALA A 678 -12.06 9.54 -1.69
C ALA A 678 -11.67 8.31 -0.85
N LEU A 679 -11.61 8.38 0.47
CA LEU A 679 -11.12 7.27 1.29
C LEU A 679 -11.92 5.98 1.09
N ASP A 680 -13.25 6.06 0.89
CA ASP A 680 -14.10 4.91 0.59
C ASP A 680 -14.02 4.43 -0.87
N SER A 681 -13.20 5.06 -1.72
CA SER A 681 -12.96 4.63 -3.11
C SER A 681 -12.44 3.20 -3.21
N ASP A 682 -11.78 2.69 -2.19
CA ASP A 682 -11.40 1.27 -2.14
C ASP A 682 -12.60 0.33 -2.26
N PHE A 683 -13.79 0.76 -1.89
CA PHE A 683 -15.03 -0.01 -1.96
C PHE A 683 -15.98 0.45 -3.06
N CYS A 684 -16.05 1.76 -3.31
CA CYS A 684 -16.92 2.36 -4.30
C CYS A 684 -16.37 3.72 -4.73
N TYR A 685 -15.92 3.81 -5.97
CA TYR A 685 -15.43 5.07 -6.54
C TYR A 685 -16.59 6.05 -6.73
N GLN A 686 -16.39 7.32 -6.31
CA GLN A 686 -17.36 8.39 -6.42
C GLN A 686 -16.86 9.43 -7.44
N PRO A 687 -17.37 9.42 -8.69
CA PRO A 687 -16.84 10.29 -9.77
C PRO A 687 -16.80 11.79 -9.41
N ASP A 688 -17.80 12.25 -8.66
CA ASP A 688 -17.93 13.66 -8.29
C ASP A 688 -17.06 14.07 -7.09
N LEU A 689 -16.60 13.12 -6.27
CA LEU A 689 -15.90 13.38 -5.02
C LEU A 689 -14.48 12.85 -4.99
N SER A 690 -14.22 11.67 -5.60
CA SER A 690 -12.91 11.02 -5.52
C SER A 690 -11.88 11.75 -6.35
N ARG A 691 -10.81 12.23 -5.72
CA ARG A 691 -9.68 12.88 -6.40
C ARG A 691 -8.35 12.34 -5.89
N SER A 692 -7.43 12.15 -6.81
CA SER A 692 -6.02 11.89 -6.52
C SER A 692 -5.27 13.21 -6.42
N ILE A 693 -4.32 13.31 -5.48
CA ILE A 693 -3.51 14.51 -5.21
C ILE A 693 -2.09 14.27 -5.68
N HIS A 694 -1.55 15.21 -6.44
CA HIS A 694 -0.24 15.11 -7.09
C HIS A 694 0.64 16.30 -6.77
N VAL A 695 1.95 16.05 -6.67
CA VAL A 695 2.96 17.12 -6.71
C VAL A 695 3.11 17.56 -8.17
N ASP A 696 3.00 18.84 -8.46
CA ASP A 696 3.19 19.38 -9.80
C ASP A 696 4.68 19.36 -10.18
N ILE A 697 4.99 18.93 -11.38
CA ILE A 697 6.39 18.82 -11.82
C ILE A 697 7.09 20.19 -11.85
N ARG A 698 6.36 21.28 -12.08
CA ARG A 698 6.91 22.65 -12.05
C ARG A 698 7.37 23.02 -10.64
N TYR A 699 6.64 22.57 -9.61
CA TYR A 699 7.08 22.73 -8.23
C TYR A 699 8.31 21.90 -7.89
N VAL A 700 8.35 20.65 -8.37
CA VAL A 700 9.55 19.80 -8.23
C VAL A 700 10.77 20.52 -8.82
N LEU A 701 10.63 21.05 -10.05
CA LEU A 701 11.72 21.77 -10.71
C LEU A 701 12.07 23.07 -9.99
N PHE A 702 11.06 23.84 -9.52
CA PHE A 702 11.26 25.08 -8.76
C PHE A 702 12.08 24.82 -7.48
N VAL A 703 11.72 23.80 -6.70
CA VAL A 703 12.44 23.45 -5.46
C VAL A 703 13.86 22.97 -5.79
N THR A 704 14.01 22.14 -6.81
CA THR A 704 15.30 21.60 -7.27
C THR A 704 16.24 22.71 -7.74
N ASP A 705 15.71 23.72 -8.44
CA ASP A 705 16.47 24.86 -8.98
C ASP A 705 16.69 25.96 -7.93
N GLN A 706 15.60 26.61 -7.49
CA GLN A 706 15.64 27.85 -6.76
C GLN A 706 15.93 27.68 -5.26
N VAL A 707 15.60 26.54 -4.67
CA VAL A 707 15.81 26.28 -3.24
C VAL A 707 17.11 25.52 -2.99
N ASN A 708 17.34 24.43 -3.70
CA ASN A 708 18.47 23.52 -3.46
C ASN A 708 19.60 23.62 -4.50
N GLN A 709 19.41 24.35 -5.61
CA GLN A 709 20.41 24.55 -6.67
C GLN A 709 21.04 23.25 -7.16
N ALA A 710 20.20 22.20 -7.32
CA ALA A 710 20.63 20.86 -7.71
C ALA A 710 20.84 20.76 -9.23
N VAL A 711 21.83 21.50 -9.75
CA VAL A 711 22.11 21.63 -11.17
C VAL A 711 22.35 20.29 -11.86
N ASN A 712 23.01 19.35 -11.19
CA ASN A 712 23.23 17.99 -11.70
C ASN A 712 21.93 17.22 -11.92
N VAL A 713 20.95 17.36 -11.03
CA VAL A 713 19.62 16.72 -11.17
C VAL A 713 18.84 17.38 -12.31
N LEU A 714 18.83 18.73 -12.38
CA LEU A 714 18.16 19.47 -13.46
C LEU A 714 18.73 19.13 -14.84
N ALA A 715 20.07 19.04 -14.95
CA ALA A 715 20.75 18.64 -16.19
C ALA A 715 20.29 17.25 -16.66
N GLU A 716 20.23 16.31 -15.73
CA GLU A 716 19.82 14.94 -16.03
C GLU A 716 18.34 14.82 -16.40
N LEU A 717 17.47 15.69 -15.86
CA LEU A 717 16.07 15.81 -16.22
C LEU A 717 15.82 16.56 -17.54
N GLY A 718 16.88 17.15 -18.17
CA GLY A 718 16.74 18.00 -19.36
C GLY A 718 15.96 19.30 -19.10
N ALA A 719 16.09 19.84 -17.86
CA ALA A 719 15.33 20.99 -17.36
C ALA A 719 16.20 22.24 -17.08
N LEU A 720 17.48 22.26 -17.52
CA LEU A 720 18.36 23.43 -17.43
C LEU A 720 17.97 24.54 -18.40
#